data_d52ca951d6d9a94a98d76338a8f5225c
#
_entry.id   d52ca951d6d9a94a98d76338a8f5225c
#
_cell.length_a   1.000
_cell.length_b   1.000
_cell.length_c   1.000
_cell.angle_alpha   90.00
_cell.angle_beta   90.00
_cell.angle_gamma   90.00
#
_symmetry.space_group_name_H-M   'P 1'
#
loop_
_entity.id
_entity.type
_entity.pdbx_description
1 polymer ?
#
loop_
_entity_poly.entity_id
_entity_poly.type
_entity_poly.pdbx_seq_one_letter_code
_entity_poly.pdbx_strand_id
1 'polypeptide(L)'
;MRVLVSFRGKKIYTGIVFELHSEEPETFVPKEIINILDDFPILPPEQLLFWKWLSEYYLSNLGEIYRFSFPGSLKLESETYLKLKPNIQVDFENLDVNEMYLIQVLEVRQLVNLSEIEAFIPKKEIVKTIKSLIDLQYIEVDEKISEKYKAKEVAYIKLNEEVLKNSQLPEILLSLKRSPKQQELFLTLLEQHTENPDRLLKKSTLLEDGNFAHAQLKSLVEKDLVHEYYLQKDRLKSYEGTTEELEKLSPLQQQAKTEIDEAFNEGKNVLLHGVTSSGKTHLYLEKIEETVAEGKNVLFLLPEIALTKQIVQRLEKNYGKQLGFYHQKLTDFERVEVWRRIKNNEIKVLIGTRNALFLPFQNLGLIVVDEEHDSNYKPREISPFFNAKDAAQVLANFYNSNVILGSATPSVESYYAAKKEKLRYVYLAERFGSVKIPEFELINFKEAQDSKKLVGSFSLQLIDDIKLEIDRKKQIMILHNRRGYANVVECESCGYVNYCSNCDVVMTYHKFSNEMKCHYCGQKAAKPRTCPKCNSEKLNVRGVGVEQIHEEVSKIFPDAEVDRMDVDSMRRKFAYEKLYEKIEEGETNIIVGTQMISKGLDFDNIELVAIPKADSLLYVQDFRAEERAFQLITQVSGRAGRISGTGKVLIQTYNPQHSIFQMLKDHDTANIYEHLLNERKKFLYPPFVKLIMIELKHRREDKVNRASQFLGSILRKYLPEECILGPEKSPIGKINLMYQYQLLLKFPRGKKYPEYKMLLDKSLDEFDEISAYHSIKKLIFVDF
;
A
#
# COMPACT_ATOMS: atom_id res chain seq x y z
N MET A 1 25.35 -4.47 -8.72
CA MET A 1 26.25 -4.08 -7.60
C MET A 1 25.95 -2.64 -7.22
N ARG A 2 26.03 -2.29 -5.95
CA ARG A 2 25.97 -0.90 -5.49
C ARG A 2 27.33 -0.24 -5.64
N VAL A 3 27.31 1.02 -6.01
CA VAL A 3 28.51 1.83 -6.16
C VAL A 3 28.31 3.20 -5.50
N LEU A 4 29.40 3.80 -5.03
CA LEU A 4 29.40 5.18 -4.56
C LEU A 4 29.83 6.10 -5.71
N VAL A 5 29.02 7.10 -5.98
CA VAL A 5 29.24 8.10 -7.03
C VAL A 5 29.08 9.51 -6.50
N SER A 6 29.88 10.45 -6.98
CA SER A 6 29.68 11.86 -6.67
C SER A 6 28.74 12.50 -7.69
N PHE A 7 27.72 13.22 -7.23
CA PHE A 7 26.79 13.91 -8.11
C PHE A 7 26.59 15.36 -7.65
N ARG A 8 26.69 16.34 -8.56
CA ARG A 8 26.52 17.78 -8.29
C ARG A 8 27.31 18.27 -7.06
N GLY A 9 28.64 18.31 -7.16
CA GLY A 9 29.54 18.76 -6.12
C GLY A 9 30.14 17.63 -5.29
N LYS A 10 30.31 17.82 -3.97
CA LYS A 10 30.91 16.83 -3.05
C LYS A 10 29.95 15.74 -2.55
N LYS A 11 28.67 15.85 -2.83
CA LYS A 11 27.65 14.91 -2.32
C LYS A 11 27.80 13.54 -2.94
N ILE A 12 27.83 12.51 -2.09
CA ILE A 12 28.00 11.11 -2.48
C ILE A 12 26.64 10.41 -2.40
N TYR A 13 26.36 9.61 -3.42
CA TYR A 13 25.13 8.83 -3.54
C TYR A 13 25.45 7.37 -3.83
N THR A 14 24.57 6.49 -3.36
CA THR A 14 24.59 5.10 -3.80
C THR A 14 23.89 4.99 -5.15
N GLY A 15 24.60 4.47 -6.15
CA GLY A 15 24.06 4.05 -7.42
C GLY A 15 23.99 2.52 -7.52
N ILE A 16 23.25 2.03 -8.50
CA ILE A 16 23.29 0.62 -8.92
C ILE A 16 23.86 0.58 -10.32
N VAL A 17 24.88 -0.26 -10.54
CA VAL A 17 25.39 -0.53 -11.88
C VAL A 17 24.28 -1.21 -12.67
N PHE A 18 23.79 -0.49 -13.68
CA PHE A 18 22.68 -0.93 -14.50
C PHE A 18 23.18 -1.71 -15.73
N GLU A 19 24.18 -1.16 -16.42
CA GLU A 19 24.76 -1.71 -17.63
C GLU A 19 26.26 -1.38 -17.69
N LEU A 20 27.04 -2.22 -18.34
CA LEU A 20 28.46 -2.00 -18.62
C LEU A 20 28.60 -1.87 -20.13
N HIS A 21 29.21 -0.76 -20.59
CA HIS A 21 29.49 -0.51 -22.00
C HIS A 21 30.85 0.23 -22.15
N SER A 22 31.41 0.19 -23.33
CA SER A 22 32.66 0.87 -23.65
C SER A 22 32.49 2.16 -24.46
N GLU A 23 31.27 2.59 -24.71
CA GLU A 23 30.95 3.80 -25.44
C GLU A 23 31.13 5.02 -24.56
N GLU A 24 31.93 6.00 -25.02
CA GLU A 24 32.08 7.29 -24.34
C GLU A 24 30.94 8.23 -24.66
N PRO A 25 30.34 8.91 -23.62
CA PRO A 25 29.27 9.85 -23.86
C PRO A 25 29.78 11.10 -24.60
N GLU A 26 29.08 11.50 -25.66
CA GLU A 26 29.46 12.68 -26.48
C GLU A 26 29.17 14.02 -25.77
N THR A 27 28.25 14.05 -24.81
CA THR A 27 27.69 15.32 -24.27
C THR A 27 28.20 15.68 -22.86
N PHE A 28 28.89 14.78 -22.16
CA PHE A 28 29.40 15.02 -20.82
C PHE A 28 30.62 14.15 -20.51
N VAL A 29 31.46 14.60 -19.58
CA VAL A 29 32.57 13.82 -19.06
C VAL A 29 32.07 12.89 -17.94
N PRO A 30 32.23 11.57 -18.06
CA PRO A 30 31.82 10.64 -17.01
C PRO A 30 32.68 10.84 -15.76
N LYS A 31 32.07 10.65 -14.59
CA LYS A 31 32.78 10.68 -13.32
C LYS A 31 33.13 9.27 -12.89
N GLU A 32 34.28 9.14 -12.28
CA GLU A 32 34.74 7.86 -11.73
C GLU A 32 33.87 7.38 -10.60
N ILE A 33 33.70 6.06 -10.49
CA ILE A 33 33.10 5.40 -9.34
C ILE A 33 34.05 5.54 -8.16
N ILE A 34 33.58 6.05 -7.02
CA ILE A 34 34.41 6.26 -5.82
C ILE A 34 34.75 4.91 -5.19
N ASN A 35 33.75 4.03 -5.06
CA ASN A 35 33.92 2.71 -4.48
C ASN A 35 32.80 1.75 -4.90
N ILE A 36 33.12 0.46 -4.92
CA ILE A 36 32.15 -0.64 -5.11
C ILE A 36 31.82 -1.20 -3.72
N LEU A 37 30.53 -1.28 -3.39
CA LEU A 37 30.04 -1.65 -2.06
C LEU A 37 29.78 -3.14 -1.89
N ASP A 38 29.61 -3.86 -2.98
CA ASP A 38 29.20 -5.26 -2.97
C ASP A 38 30.23 -6.13 -3.72
N ASP A 39 30.56 -7.28 -3.15
CA ASP A 39 31.41 -8.29 -3.81
C ASP A 39 30.66 -9.03 -4.93
N PHE A 40 29.32 -9.10 -4.82
CA PHE A 40 28.43 -9.80 -5.77
C PHE A 40 27.23 -8.96 -6.14
N PRO A 41 26.58 -9.20 -7.31
CA PRO A 41 25.35 -8.53 -7.69
C PRO A 41 24.29 -8.67 -6.61
N ILE A 42 23.68 -7.53 -6.23
CA ILE A 42 22.60 -7.51 -5.23
C ILE A 42 21.22 -7.65 -5.83
N LEU A 43 21.08 -7.40 -7.11
CA LEU A 43 19.86 -7.60 -7.90
C LEU A 43 20.16 -8.59 -9.02
N PRO A 44 19.24 -9.52 -9.31
CA PRO A 44 19.34 -10.40 -10.46
C PRO A 44 19.08 -9.62 -11.77
N PRO A 45 19.57 -10.08 -12.92
CA PRO A 45 19.39 -9.42 -14.22
C PRO A 45 17.91 -9.19 -14.58
N GLU A 46 17.05 -10.12 -14.24
CA GLU A 46 15.61 -10.08 -14.47
C GLU A 46 14.96 -8.83 -13.82
N GLN A 47 15.43 -8.46 -12.62
CA GLN A 47 14.96 -7.25 -11.94
C GLN A 47 15.42 -5.97 -12.66
N LEU A 48 16.61 -5.94 -13.21
CA LEU A 48 17.09 -4.79 -13.98
C LEU A 48 16.32 -4.64 -15.29
N LEU A 49 16.05 -5.75 -15.99
CA LEU A 49 15.20 -5.77 -17.18
C LEU A 49 13.76 -5.31 -16.86
N PHE A 50 13.23 -5.74 -15.73
CA PHE A 50 11.92 -5.31 -15.24
C PHE A 50 11.88 -3.81 -14.94
N TRP A 51 12.92 -3.23 -14.32
CA TRP A 51 13.01 -1.79 -14.09
C TRP A 51 13.10 -1.00 -15.39
N LYS A 52 13.84 -1.49 -16.38
CA LYS A 52 13.92 -0.89 -17.70
C LYS A 52 12.56 -0.87 -18.38
N TRP A 53 11.88 -2.00 -18.39
CA TRP A 53 10.53 -2.09 -18.94
C TRP A 53 9.55 -1.14 -18.23
N LEU A 54 9.56 -1.07 -16.89
CA LEU A 54 8.73 -0.13 -16.15
C LEU A 54 8.99 1.32 -16.53
N SER A 55 10.27 1.70 -16.66
CA SER A 55 10.67 3.03 -17.08
C SER A 55 10.11 3.38 -18.46
N GLU A 56 10.31 2.48 -19.41
CA GLU A 56 9.87 2.67 -20.80
C GLU A 56 8.35 2.64 -20.94
N TYR A 57 7.67 1.71 -20.28
CA TYR A 57 6.23 1.52 -20.43
C TYR A 57 5.42 2.61 -19.74
N TYR A 58 5.79 2.98 -18.52
CA TYR A 58 5.08 3.96 -17.70
C TYR A 58 5.66 5.38 -17.81
N LEU A 59 6.63 5.61 -18.70
CA LEU A 59 7.27 6.91 -18.91
C LEU A 59 7.79 7.50 -17.58
N SER A 60 8.41 6.67 -16.77
CA SER A 60 8.97 7.02 -15.47
C SER A 60 10.49 6.96 -15.51
N ASN A 61 11.17 7.86 -14.79
CA ASN A 61 12.62 7.83 -14.72
C ASN A 61 13.12 6.61 -13.92
N LEU A 62 14.22 5.98 -14.36
CA LEU A 62 14.88 4.89 -13.62
C LEU A 62 15.20 5.26 -12.17
N GLY A 63 15.55 6.53 -11.91
CA GLY A 63 15.80 7.03 -10.56
C GLY A 63 14.56 7.04 -9.67
N GLU A 64 13.35 7.22 -10.23
CA GLU A 64 12.09 7.11 -9.49
C GLU A 64 11.81 5.65 -9.14
N ILE A 65 12.05 4.74 -10.07
CA ILE A 65 11.92 3.29 -9.87
C ILE A 65 12.89 2.82 -8.79
N TYR A 66 14.17 3.21 -8.89
CA TYR A 66 15.18 2.92 -7.86
C TYR A 66 14.76 3.43 -6.48
N ARG A 67 14.26 4.66 -6.41
CA ARG A 67 13.80 5.25 -5.14
C ARG A 67 12.64 4.47 -4.52
N PHE A 68 11.72 4.01 -5.34
CA PHE A 68 10.54 3.26 -4.91
C PHE A 68 10.87 1.82 -4.52
N SER A 69 11.69 1.14 -5.30
CA SER A 69 11.94 -0.30 -5.20
C SER A 69 12.96 -0.68 -4.14
N PHE A 70 13.97 0.17 -3.96
CA PHE A 70 15.13 -0.19 -3.14
C PHE A 70 14.98 0.32 -1.71
N PRO A 71 15.13 -0.52 -0.66
CA PRO A 71 15.00 -0.11 0.74
C PRO A 71 15.93 1.06 1.10
N GLY A 72 15.43 2.01 1.86
CA GLY A 72 16.16 3.23 2.23
C GLY A 72 17.46 2.94 2.98
N SER A 73 17.42 2.01 3.93
CA SER A 73 18.59 1.64 4.73
C SER A 73 19.70 0.89 3.96
N LEU A 74 19.42 0.42 2.73
CA LEU A 74 20.43 -0.11 1.82
C LEU A 74 21.06 0.98 0.92
N LYS A 75 20.49 2.18 0.90
CA LYS A 75 21.03 3.35 0.20
C LYS A 75 21.97 4.05 1.17
N LEU A 76 23.26 3.94 0.93
CA LEU A 76 24.22 4.76 1.63
C LEU A 76 24.20 6.15 1.02
N GLU A 77 23.86 7.14 1.78
CA GLU A 77 23.93 8.53 1.41
C GLU A 77 24.95 9.21 2.32
N SER A 78 25.71 10.15 1.77
CA SER A 78 26.54 10.97 2.64
C SER A 78 25.66 11.83 3.52
N GLU A 79 25.92 11.78 4.81
CA GLU A 79 25.36 12.72 5.76
C GLU A 79 26.29 13.92 5.86
N THR A 80 25.73 15.10 5.75
CA THR A 80 26.46 16.36 5.85
C THR A 80 26.69 16.68 7.31
N TYR A 81 27.95 16.75 7.68
CA TYR A 81 28.39 17.18 9.00
C TYR A 81 29.07 18.53 8.91
N LEU A 82 28.92 19.31 9.96
CA LEU A 82 29.65 20.55 10.15
C LEU A 82 30.73 20.35 11.18
N LYS A 83 31.90 20.91 10.96
CA LYS A 83 33.00 20.95 11.91
C LYS A 83 33.68 22.32 11.88
N LEU A 84 34.28 22.72 13.01
CA LEU A 84 35.11 23.92 13.06
C LEU A 84 36.41 23.68 12.26
N LYS A 85 36.86 24.68 11.57
CA LYS A 85 38.19 24.65 10.98
C LYS A 85 39.26 24.60 12.07
N PRO A 86 40.36 23.85 11.90
CA PRO A 86 41.42 23.80 12.90
C PRO A 86 42.11 25.13 13.06
N ASN A 87 42.47 25.46 14.31
CA ASN A 87 43.24 26.66 14.69
C ASN A 87 42.58 28.01 14.39
N ILE A 88 41.25 28.11 14.46
CA ILE A 88 40.50 29.32 14.26
C ILE A 88 40.24 30.02 15.60
N GLN A 89 40.50 31.33 15.66
CA GLN A 89 39.96 32.21 16.71
C GLN A 89 38.62 32.79 16.21
N VAL A 90 37.54 32.44 16.91
CA VAL A 90 36.18 32.90 16.59
C VAL A 90 35.95 34.27 17.25
N ASP A 91 35.60 35.25 16.44
CA ASP A 91 35.14 36.54 16.94
C ASP A 91 33.62 36.48 17.23
N PHE A 92 33.27 36.33 18.49
CA PHE A 92 31.88 36.21 18.94
C PHE A 92 31.10 37.51 18.94
N GLU A 93 31.80 38.72 18.87
CA GLU A 93 31.12 40.01 18.93
C GLU A 93 30.30 40.30 17.65
N ASN A 94 30.66 39.71 16.53
CA ASN A 94 30.03 39.93 15.23
C ASN A 94 29.10 38.80 14.78
N LEU A 95 28.81 37.82 15.66
CA LEU A 95 27.94 36.70 15.34
C LEU A 95 26.50 36.89 15.85
N ASP A 96 25.51 36.40 15.08
CA ASP A 96 24.15 36.32 15.56
C ASP A 96 23.96 35.18 16.59
N VAL A 97 22.80 35.16 17.26
CA VAL A 97 22.50 34.18 18.34
C VAL A 97 22.57 32.76 17.83
N ASN A 98 22.09 32.48 16.60
CA ASN A 98 22.11 31.13 16.01
C ASN A 98 23.53 30.72 15.62
N GLU A 99 24.33 31.66 15.12
CA GLU A 99 25.73 31.45 14.75
C GLU A 99 26.58 31.13 15.98
N MET A 100 26.43 31.93 17.05
CA MET A 100 27.11 31.71 18.33
C MET A 100 26.76 30.33 18.91
N TYR A 101 25.47 30.01 18.91
CA TYR A 101 25.01 28.74 19.44
C TYR A 101 25.56 27.52 18.65
N LEU A 102 25.54 27.59 17.30
CA LEU A 102 26.11 26.55 16.46
C LEU A 102 27.60 26.34 16.68
N ILE A 103 28.38 27.46 16.84
CA ILE A 103 29.80 27.34 17.14
C ILE A 103 30.05 26.71 18.50
N GLN A 104 29.34 27.11 19.55
CA GLN A 104 29.46 26.52 20.89
C GLN A 104 29.17 25.01 20.86
N VAL A 105 28.14 24.60 20.12
CA VAL A 105 27.83 23.16 19.94
C VAL A 105 28.96 22.42 19.20
N LEU A 106 29.54 23.04 18.18
CA LEU A 106 30.66 22.46 17.43
C LEU A 106 31.96 22.42 18.24
N GLU A 107 32.21 23.36 19.15
CA GLU A 107 33.33 23.30 20.09
C GLU A 107 33.25 22.10 21.03
N VAL A 108 32.05 21.81 21.50
CA VAL A 108 31.84 20.67 22.42
C VAL A 108 31.82 19.33 21.69
N ARG A 109 31.12 19.24 20.56
CA ARG A 109 30.89 17.97 19.86
C ARG A 109 31.88 17.69 18.74
N GLN A 110 32.69 18.68 18.32
CA GLN A 110 33.65 18.64 17.22
C GLN A 110 33.03 18.36 15.84
N LEU A 111 31.94 17.62 15.78
CA LEU A 111 31.23 17.23 14.56
C LEU A 111 29.73 17.17 14.84
N VAL A 112 28.91 17.84 14.04
CA VAL A 112 27.45 17.89 14.19
C VAL A 112 26.78 17.57 12.87
N ASN A 113 25.81 16.64 12.86
CA ASN A 113 25.01 16.32 11.69
C ASN A 113 24.05 17.47 11.37
N LEU A 114 23.90 17.79 10.09
CA LEU A 114 22.98 18.83 9.62
C LEU A 114 21.54 18.62 10.10
N SER A 115 21.09 17.36 10.21
CA SER A 115 19.75 17.00 10.72
C SER A 115 19.57 17.29 12.22
N GLU A 116 20.63 17.24 13.01
CA GLU A 116 20.58 17.54 14.44
C GLU A 116 20.42 19.04 14.71
N ILE A 117 20.88 19.89 13.76
CA ILE A 117 20.78 21.35 13.86
C ILE A 117 19.30 21.80 13.80
N GLU A 118 18.44 21.03 13.11
CA GLU A 118 17.00 21.30 13.07
C GLU A 118 16.33 21.26 14.46
N ALA A 119 16.95 20.62 15.45
CA ALA A 119 16.44 20.54 16.82
C ALA A 119 16.57 21.86 17.60
N PHE A 120 17.50 22.74 17.22
CA PHE A 120 17.81 23.95 17.97
C PHE A 120 17.89 25.23 17.14
N ILE A 121 17.96 25.17 15.81
CA ILE A 121 17.86 26.35 14.92
C ILE A 121 16.60 26.19 14.04
N PRO A 122 15.78 27.26 13.95
CA PRO A 122 14.60 27.22 13.07
C PRO A 122 14.96 26.89 11.63
N LYS A 123 14.24 25.99 11.02
CA LYS A 123 14.50 25.44 9.66
C LYS A 123 14.72 26.50 8.59
N LYS A 124 14.06 27.68 8.72
CA LYS A 124 14.18 28.82 7.79
C LYS A 124 15.51 29.53 7.90
N GLU A 125 16.17 29.44 9.04
CA GLU A 125 17.40 30.17 9.35
C GLU A 125 18.67 29.31 9.18
N ILE A 126 18.55 28.00 9.24
CA ILE A 126 19.69 27.07 9.16
C ILE A 126 20.61 27.38 7.97
N VAL A 127 20.02 27.50 6.77
CA VAL A 127 20.80 27.72 5.54
C VAL A 127 21.54 29.07 5.59
N LYS A 128 20.91 30.10 6.16
CA LYS A 128 21.49 31.43 6.30
C LYS A 128 22.66 31.41 7.30
N THR A 129 22.44 30.82 8.48
CA THR A 129 23.45 30.66 9.55
C THR A 129 24.68 29.89 9.06
N ILE A 130 24.46 28.74 8.41
CA ILE A 130 25.55 27.93 7.88
C ILE A 130 26.34 28.64 6.79
N LYS A 131 25.64 29.32 5.86
CA LYS A 131 26.29 30.08 4.80
C LYS A 131 27.15 31.20 5.35
N SER A 132 26.63 31.95 6.29
CA SER A 132 27.37 33.02 6.96
C SER A 132 28.65 32.49 7.61
N LEU A 133 28.57 31.41 8.40
CA LEU A 133 29.71 30.83 9.07
C LEU A 133 30.74 30.20 8.09
N ILE A 134 30.30 29.73 6.92
CA ILE A 134 31.21 29.29 5.85
C ILE A 134 31.90 30.46 5.19
N ASP A 135 31.14 31.53 4.90
CA ASP A 135 31.69 32.79 4.31
C ASP A 135 32.68 33.45 5.28
N LEU A 136 32.45 33.40 6.57
CA LEU A 136 33.37 33.83 7.62
C LEU A 136 34.53 32.84 7.84
N GLN A 137 34.54 31.72 7.13
CA GLN A 137 35.56 30.66 7.21
C GLN A 137 35.69 29.99 8.61
N TYR A 138 34.71 30.07 9.47
CA TYR A 138 34.73 29.45 10.80
C TYR A 138 34.44 27.94 10.74
N ILE A 139 33.57 27.53 9.83
CA ILE A 139 33.18 26.10 9.70
C ILE A 139 33.51 25.56 8.32
N GLU A 140 33.64 24.24 8.27
CA GLU A 140 33.71 23.50 7.02
C GLU A 140 32.69 22.36 7.01
N VAL A 141 32.28 22.00 5.80
CA VAL A 141 31.32 20.91 5.56
C VAL A 141 32.10 19.63 5.31
N ASP A 142 31.84 18.62 6.11
CA ASP A 142 32.37 17.27 5.97
C ASP A 142 31.24 16.30 5.57
N GLU A 143 31.50 15.42 4.62
CA GLU A 143 30.51 14.41 4.17
C GLU A 143 30.96 13.04 4.66
N LYS A 144 30.17 12.44 5.56
CA LYS A 144 30.43 11.08 6.06
C LYS A 144 29.37 10.10 5.58
N ILE A 145 29.82 8.97 5.14
CA ILE A 145 28.94 7.85 4.76
C ILE A 145 28.63 7.05 6.01
N SER A 146 27.34 6.93 6.36
CA SER A 146 26.87 6.10 7.46
C SER A 146 26.07 4.91 6.95
N GLU A 147 26.42 3.72 7.41
CA GLU A 147 25.59 2.53 7.19
C GLU A 147 24.44 2.53 8.22
N LYS A 148 23.22 2.80 7.75
CA LYS A 148 22.05 2.88 8.64
C LYS A 148 21.56 1.53 9.14
N TYR A 149 21.83 0.45 8.38
CA TYR A 149 21.40 -0.89 8.76
C TYR A 149 22.41 -1.56 9.68
N LYS A 150 21.96 -1.87 10.89
CA LYS A 150 22.65 -2.80 11.79
C LYS A 150 21.72 -3.97 12.10
N ALA A 151 22.20 -5.20 11.91
CA ALA A 151 21.45 -6.38 12.34
C ALA A 151 21.12 -6.26 13.83
N LYS A 152 19.94 -6.70 14.24
CA LYS A 152 19.58 -6.69 15.65
C LYS A 152 20.31 -7.84 16.33
N GLU A 153 21.32 -7.52 17.11
CA GLU A 153 22.02 -8.46 17.95
C GLU A 153 21.34 -8.55 19.30
N VAL A 154 21.11 -9.76 19.76
CA VAL A 154 20.63 -10.05 21.12
C VAL A 154 21.74 -10.75 21.86
N ALA A 155 22.08 -10.20 23.00
CA ALA A 155 23.09 -10.80 23.87
C ALA A 155 22.49 -12.00 24.62
N TYR A 156 23.17 -13.11 24.52
CA TYR A 156 22.90 -14.35 25.22
C TYR A 156 24.05 -14.66 26.16
N ILE A 157 23.74 -15.30 27.27
CA ILE A 157 24.68 -15.67 28.31
C ILE A 157 24.79 -17.19 28.37
N LYS A 158 26.01 -17.69 28.41
CA LYS A 158 26.30 -19.10 28.63
C LYS A 158 27.42 -19.22 29.67
N LEU A 159 27.33 -20.23 30.50
CA LEU A 159 28.38 -20.56 31.49
C LEU A 159 29.64 -21.01 30.75
N ASN A 160 30.80 -20.65 31.22
CA ASN A 160 32.07 -21.16 30.70
C ASN A 160 32.23 -22.64 31.07
N GLU A 161 32.17 -23.51 30.06
CA GLU A 161 32.22 -24.98 30.27
C GLU A 161 33.57 -25.48 30.81
N GLU A 162 34.65 -24.75 30.63
CA GLU A 162 35.96 -25.11 31.20
C GLU A 162 35.95 -25.04 32.73
N VAL A 163 35.15 -24.12 33.28
CA VAL A 163 34.95 -23.96 34.71
C VAL A 163 34.31 -25.22 35.34
N LEU A 164 33.48 -25.92 34.60
CA LEU A 164 32.79 -27.12 35.02
C LEU A 164 33.70 -28.37 34.95
N LYS A 165 34.60 -28.42 33.94
CA LYS A 165 35.49 -29.56 33.69
C LYS A 165 36.62 -29.66 34.70
N ASN A 166 37.06 -28.56 35.30
CA ASN A 166 38.26 -28.48 36.12
C ASN A 166 38.03 -28.64 37.62
N SER A 167 36.86 -29.10 38.10
CA SER A 167 36.53 -29.32 39.52
C SER A 167 36.77 -28.10 40.45
N GLN A 168 36.79 -26.89 39.87
CA GLN A 168 37.08 -25.62 40.57
C GLN A 168 35.83 -24.97 41.20
N LEU A 169 34.68 -25.61 41.08
CA LEU A 169 33.39 -25.08 41.55
C LEU A 169 33.40 -24.61 43.01
N PRO A 170 34.00 -25.38 44.00
CA PRO A 170 34.08 -24.94 45.36
C PRO A 170 34.91 -23.66 45.57
N GLU A 171 36.02 -23.54 44.86
CA GLU A 171 36.90 -22.37 44.91
C GLU A 171 36.25 -21.11 44.34
N ILE A 172 35.50 -21.27 43.22
CA ILE A 172 34.75 -20.20 42.61
C ILE A 172 33.64 -19.70 43.52
N LEU A 173 32.87 -20.61 44.12
CA LEU A 173 31.81 -20.24 45.08
C LEU A 173 32.39 -19.54 46.33
N LEU A 174 33.57 -19.96 46.81
CA LEU A 174 34.30 -19.28 47.88
C LEU A 174 34.76 -17.88 47.48
N SER A 175 35.23 -17.70 46.22
CA SER A 175 35.63 -16.39 45.71
C SER A 175 34.47 -15.41 45.56
N LEU A 176 33.28 -15.92 45.30
CA LEU A 176 32.05 -15.13 45.11
C LEU A 176 31.33 -14.86 46.45
N LYS A 177 31.74 -15.48 47.56
CA LYS A 177 31.11 -15.36 48.90
C LYS A 177 31.04 -13.90 49.38
N ARG A 178 31.97 -13.05 48.99
CA ARG A 178 31.98 -11.61 49.33
C ARG A 178 30.99 -10.78 48.52
N SER A 179 30.33 -11.34 47.51
CA SER A 179 29.38 -10.67 46.60
C SER A 179 28.13 -11.53 46.43
N PRO A 180 27.21 -11.57 47.40
CA PRO A 180 26.07 -12.49 47.42
C PRO A 180 25.23 -12.51 46.12
N LYS A 181 24.98 -11.34 45.56
CA LYS A 181 24.22 -11.22 44.31
C LYS A 181 24.95 -11.78 43.08
N GLN A 182 26.29 -11.72 43.02
CA GLN A 182 27.07 -12.38 41.95
C GLN A 182 27.07 -13.90 42.15
N GLN A 183 27.12 -14.37 43.37
CA GLN A 183 27.02 -15.78 43.70
C GLN A 183 25.65 -16.35 43.33
N GLU A 184 24.57 -15.62 43.66
CA GLU A 184 23.20 -15.97 43.29
C GLU A 184 23.03 -16.07 41.78
N LEU A 185 23.49 -15.06 41.02
CA LEU A 185 23.48 -15.07 39.53
C LEU A 185 24.25 -16.28 38.96
N PHE A 186 25.43 -16.58 39.49
CA PHE A 186 26.24 -17.70 39.06
C PHE A 186 25.55 -19.05 39.34
N LEU A 187 24.93 -19.21 40.52
CA LEU A 187 24.15 -20.41 40.87
C LEU A 187 22.92 -20.58 39.97
N THR A 188 22.20 -19.51 39.67
CA THR A 188 21.08 -19.54 38.71
C THR A 188 21.52 -20.01 37.32
N LEU A 189 22.66 -19.53 36.85
CA LEU A 189 23.22 -19.96 35.57
C LEU A 189 23.68 -21.44 35.62
N LEU A 190 24.21 -21.89 36.72
CA LEU A 190 24.62 -23.28 36.90
C LEU A 190 23.41 -24.22 36.94
N GLU A 191 22.35 -23.86 37.66
CA GLU A 191 21.09 -24.63 37.71
C GLU A 191 20.49 -24.79 36.33
N GLN A 192 20.37 -23.70 35.55
CA GLN A 192 19.83 -23.73 34.21
C GLN A 192 20.72 -24.49 33.20
N HIS A 193 22.05 -24.43 33.39
CA HIS A 193 22.97 -25.25 32.60
C HIS A 193 22.83 -26.74 32.92
N THR A 194 22.56 -27.08 34.18
CA THR A 194 22.37 -28.49 34.60
C THR A 194 21.07 -29.07 34.03
N GLU A 195 20.02 -28.26 33.94
CA GLU A 195 18.75 -28.65 33.32
C GLU A 195 18.85 -28.82 31.78
N ASN A 196 19.59 -27.93 31.10
CA ASN A 196 19.81 -28.00 29.66
C ASN A 196 21.12 -27.29 29.25
N PRO A 197 22.22 -28.06 29.04
CA PRO A 197 23.54 -27.52 28.74
C PRO A 197 23.62 -26.63 27.47
N ASP A 198 22.76 -26.87 26.51
CA ASP A 198 22.75 -26.12 25.23
C ASP A 198 21.82 -24.90 25.23
N ARG A 199 21.12 -24.67 26.35
CA ARG A 199 20.21 -23.53 26.46
C ARG A 199 20.96 -22.22 26.56
N LEU A 200 20.78 -21.36 25.56
CA LEU A 200 21.27 -19.99 25.55
C LEU A 200 20.27 -19.09 26.29
N LEU A 201 20.73 -18.44 27.35
CA LEU A 201 19.91 -17.55 28.17
C LEU A 201 20.00 -16.12 27.65
N LYS A 202 18.85 -15.53 27.31
CA LYS A 202 18.80 -14.14 26.88
C LYS A 202 19.18 -13.22 28.05
N LYS A 203 20.20 -12.34 27.84
CA LYS A 203 20.72 -11.42 28.87
C LYS A 203 19.64 -10.56 29.51
N SER A 204 18.73 -9.99 28.76
CA SER A 204 17.65 -9.15 29.30
C SER A 204 16.72 -9.95 30.22
N THR A 205 16.27 -11.13 29.80
CA THR A 205 15.39 -11.99 30.59
C THR A 205 16.07 -12.47 31.87
N LEU A 206 17.35 -12.88 31.80
CA LEU A 206 18.13 -13.29 32.97
C LEU A 206 18.25 -12.17 34.00
N LEU A 207 18.48 -10.93 33.55
CA LEU A 207 18.62 -9.79 34.45
C LEU A 207 17.28 -9.33 35.05
N GLU A 208 16.21 -9.35 34.26
CA GLU A 208 14.87 -8.93 34.69
C GLU A 208 14.24 -9.94 35.63
N ASP A 209 14.20 -11.22 35.27
CA ASP A 209 13.56 -12.28 36.07
C ASP A 209 14.29 -12.54 37.42
N GLY A 210 15.64 -12.45 37.40
CA GLY A 210 16.44 -12.63 38.58
C GLY A 210 16.71 -11.35 39.38
N ASN A 211 16.18 -10.20 38.95
CA ASN A 211 16.45 -8.88 39.57
C ASN A 211 17.95 -8.61 39.77
N PHE A 212 18.77 -8.91 38.73
CA PHE A 212 20.20 -8.73 38.72
C PHE A 212 20.63 -7.46 38.03
N ALA A 213 21.68 -6.80 38.52
CA ALA A 213 22.23 -5.61 37.89
C ALA A 213 23.25 -5.96 36.78
N HIS A 214 23.33 -5.13 35.73
CA HIS A 214 24.35 -5.28 34.69
C HIS A 214 25.79 -5.38 35.16
N ALA A 215 26.13 -4.67 36.28
CA ALA A 215 27.46 -4.68 36.85
C ALA A 215 27.84 -6.04 37.43
N GLN A 216 26.86 -6.81 37.94
CA GLN A 216 27.08 -8.14 38.51
C GLN A 216 27.45 -9.14 37.41
N LEU A 217 26.73 -9.12 36.30
CA LEU A 217 27.01 -9.94 35.14
C LEU A 217 28.37 -9.58 34.50
N LYS A 218 28.63 -8.28 34.32
CA LYS A 218 29.91 -7.80 33.81
C LYS A 218 31.10 -8.32 34.61
N SER A 219 30.98 -8.32 35.93
CA SER A 219 32.03 -8.87 36.82
C SER A 219 32.22 -10.38 36.66
N LEU A 220 31.16 -11.17 36.37
CA LEU A 220 31.30 -12.60 36.08
C LEU A 220 31.95 -12.83 34.70
N VAL A 221 31.69 -11.99 33.72
CA VAL A 221 32.34 -12.03 32.41
C VAL A 221 33.82 -11.66 32.54
N GLU A 222 34.18 -10.62 33.28
CA GLU A 222 35.57 -10.20 33.54
C GLU A 222 36.39 -11.28 34.32
N LYS A 223 35.70 -12.12 35.09
CA LYS A 223 36.32 -13.28 35.81
C LYS A 223 36.36 -14.54 34.93
N ASP A 224 35.96 -14.46 33.67
CA ASP A 224 35.89 -15.57 32.73
C ASP A 224 35.02 -16.77 33.17
N LEU A 225 34.02 -16.50 34.05
CA LEU A 225 33.08 -17.50 34.54
C LEU A 225 31.89 -17.67 33.59
N VAL A 226 31.63 -16.65 32.77
CA VAL A 226 30.46 -16.56 31.90
C VAL A 226 30.88 -15.91 30.60
N HIS A 227 30.40 -16.45 29.47
CA HIS A 227 30.59 -15.87 28.15
C HIS A 227 29.32 -15.18 27.64
N GLU A 228 29.51 -14.01 27.07
CA GLU A 228 28.46 -13.24 26.42
C GLU A 228 28.56 -13.46 24.90
N TYR A 229 27.48 -14.00 24.29
CA TYR A 229 27.37 -14.27 22.87
C TYR A 229 26.36 -13.34 22.24
N TYR A 230 26.70 -12.75 21.12
CA TYR A 230 25.79 -11.90 20.35
C TYR A 230 25.26 -12.71 19.17
N LEU A 231 23.98 -13.04 19.21
CA LEU A 231 23.30 -13.71 18.10
C LEU A 231 22.40 -12.72 17.38
N GLN A 232 22.48 -12.74 16.06
CA GLN A 232 21.56 -11.97 15.24
C GLN A 232 20.15 -12.53 15.43
N LYS A 233 19.24 -11.67 15.87
CA LYS A 233 17.83 -12.04 16.03
C LYS A 233 17.03 -11.44 14.90
N ASP A 234 16.27 -12.29 14.21
CA ASP A 234 15.25 -11.89 13.25
C ASP A 234 14.27 -10.92 13.91
N ARG A 235 14.03 -9.77 13.25
CA ARG A 235 13.01 -8.79 13.69
C ARG A 235 11.61 -9.24 13.30
N LEU A 236 11.52 -10.21 12.42
CA LEU A 236 10.28 -10.79 11.94
C LEU A 236 9.77 -11.83 12.94
N LYS A 237 8.46 -11.86 13.14
CA LYS A 237 7.84 -12.89 13.96
C LYS A 237 7.99 -14.24 13.25
N SER A 238 8.55 -15.24 13.92
CA SER A 238 8.58 -16.61 13.46
C SER A 238 7.39 -17.37 14.06
N TYR A 239 6.66 -18.10 13.22
CA TYR A 239 5.64 -19.03 13.65
C TYR A 239 6.21 -20.44 13.71
N GLU A 240 6.00 -21.12 14.82
CA GLU A 240 6.25 -22.55 14.98
C GLU A 240 4.88 -23.22 14.91
N GLY A 241 4.53 -23.76 13.75
CA GLY A 241 3.26 -24.45 13.53
C GLY A 241 3.44 -25.87 13.03
N THR A 242 2.45 -26.71 13.28
CA THR A 242 2.33 -28.06 12.70
C THR A 242 1.69 -27.94 11.33
N THR A 243 2.25 -28.64 10.32
CA THR A 243 1.68 -28.74 8.99
C THR A 243 0.28 -29.36 9.03
N GLU A 244 -0.70 -28.68 8.45
CA GLU A 244 -2.02 -29.25 8.19
C GLU A 244 -2.09 -29.69 6.73
N GLU A 245 -2.59 -30.90 6.48
CA GLU A 245 -2.88 -31.38 5.13
C GLU A 245 -4.00 -30.52 4.51
N LEU A 246 -3.86 -30.21 3.22
CA LEU A 246 -4.91 -29.52 2.49
C LEU A 246 -6.13 -30.43 2.33
N GLU A 247 -7.31 -29.86 2.49
CA GLU A 247 -8.56 -30.57 2.20
C GLU A 247 -8.60 -30.98 0.72
N LYS A 248 -9.21 -32.08 0.42
CA LYS A 248 -9.33 -32.59 -0.97
C LYS A 248 -10.14 -31.60 -1.82
N LEU A 249 -9.64 -31.34 -3.02
CA LEU A 249 -10.35 -30.52 -4.00
C LEU A 249 -11.69 -31.16 -4.39
N SER A 250 -12.70 -30.33 -4.56
CA SER A 250 -13.96 -30.74 -5.16
C SER A 250 -13.75 -31.13 -6.65
N PRO A 251 -14.67 -31.90 -7.28
CA PRO A 251 -14.54 -32.26 -8.70
C PRO A 251 -14.36 -31.05 -9.62
N LEU A 252 -15.07 -29.92 -9.37
CA LEU A 252 -14.95 -28.70 -10.16
C LEU A 252 -13.58 -28.00 -9.93
N GLN A 253 -13.09 -28.02 -8.70
CA GLN A 253 -11.76 -27.49 -8.40
C GLN A 253 -10.66 -28.37 -9.02
N GLN A 254 -10.84 -29.69 -9.04
CA GLN A 254 -9.91 -30.61 -9.69
C GLN A 254 -9.87 -30.38 -11.21
N GLN A 255 -11.01 -30.16 -11.85
CA GLN A 255 -11.06 -29.77 -13.26
C GLN A 255 -10.34 -28.44 -13.49
N ALA A 256 -10.65 -27.41 -12.69
CA ALA A 256 -10.00 -26.11 -12.80
C ALA A 256 -8.47 -26.21 -12.60
N LYS A 257 -8.00 -27.04 -11.67
CA LYS A 257 -6.58 -27.33 -11.48
C LYS A 257 -5.96 -27.92 -12.75
N THR A 258 -6.61 -28.88 -13.37
CA THR A 258 -6.14 -29.51 -14.63
C THR A 258 -6.04 -28.44 -15.74
N GLU A 259 -7.05 -27.58 -15.89
CA GLU A 259 -7.02 -26.49 -16.88
C GLU A 259 -5.91 -25.47 -16.62
N ILE A 260 -5.57 -25.19 -15.35
CA ILE A 260 -4.44 -24.36 -14.96
C ILE A 260 -3.12 -25.02 -15.37
N ASP A 261 -2.98 -26.31 -15.11
CA ASP A 261 -1.77 -27.08 -15.44
C ASP A 261 -1.53 -27.14 -16.95
N GLU A 262 -2.58 -27.39 -17.73
CA GLU A 262 -2.52 -27.32 -19.18
C GLU A 262 -2.06 -25.94 -19.68
N ALA A 263 -2.64 -24.86 -19.12
CA ALA A 263 -2.27 -23.51 -19.48
C ALA A 263 -0.80 -23.20 -19.20
N PHE A 264 -0.30 -23.64 -18.05
CA PHE A 264 1.12 -23.46 -17.68
C PHE A 264 2.06 -24.24 -18.58
N ASN A 265 1.69 -25.45 -18.97
CA ASN A 265 2.43 -26.26 -19.96
C ASN A 265 2.45 -25.59 -21.34
N GLU A 266 1.39 -24.85 -21.69
CA GLU A 266 1.33 -24.03 -22.92
C GLU A 266 2.08 -22.70 -22.80
N GLY A 267 2.65 -22.36 -21.66
CA GLY A 267 3.28 -21.08 -21.37
C GLY A 267 2.30 -19.90 -21.29
N LYS A 268 1.04 -20.17 -20.96
CA LYS A 268 -0.01 -19.17 -20.82
C LYS A 268 -0.29 -18.84 -19.36
N ASN A 269 -0.44 -17.57 -19.06
CA ASN A 269 -0.98 -17.11 -17.79
C ASN A 269 -2.48 -17.37 -17.70
N VAL A 270 -2.99 -17.47 -16.47
CA VAL A 270 -4.37 -17.86 -16.18
C VAL A 270 -5.17 -16.70 -15.60
N LEU A 271 -6.40 -16.51 -16.09
CA LEU A 271 -7.45 -15.76 -15.40
C LEU A 271 -8.39 -16.74 -14.70
N LEU A 272 -8.26 -16.86 -13.39
CA LEU A 272 -9.12 -17.69 -12.55
C LEU A 272 -10.34 -16.84 -12.10
N HIS A 273 -11.42 -16.94 -12.86
CA HIS A 273 -12.69 -16.32 -12.52
C HIS A 273 -13.54 -17.31 -11.72
N GLY A 274 -13.79 -17.01 -10.47
CA GLY A 274 -14.62 -17.87 -9.64
C GLY A 274 -15.60 -17.04 -8.82
N VAL A 275 -16.85 -17.44 -8.75
CA VAL A 275 -17.84 -16.75 -7.90
C VAL A 275 -17.33 -16.59 -6.46
N THR A 276 -17.90 -15.68 -5.71
CA THR A 276 -17.54 -15.51 -4.29
C THR A 276 -17.72 -16.83 -3.53
N SER A 277 -16.74 -17.20 -2.70
CA SER A 277 -16.72 -18.48 -1.97
C SER A 277 -16.66 -19.74 -2.85
N SER A 278 -16.12 -19.67 -4.07
CA SER A 278 -15.90 -20.84 -4.94
C SER A 278 -14.66 -21.67 -4.58
N GLY A 279 -13.88 -21.22 -3.59
CA GLY A 279 -12.66 -21.91 -3.16
C GLY A 279 -11.43 -21.61 -4.02
N LYS A 280 -11.35 -20.46 -4.70
CA LYS A 280 -10.13 -20.00 -5.42
C LYS A 280 -8.88 -20.12 -4.58
N THR A 281 -8.98 -19.75 -3.30
CA THR A 281 -7.87 -19.80 -2.34
C THR A 281 -7.28 -21.22 -2.23
N HIS A 282 -8.10 -22.24 -2.29
CA HIS A 282 -7.66 -23.63 -2.22
C HIS A 282 -6.79 -23.99 -3.42
N LEU A 283 -7.19 -23.58 -4.63
CA LEU A 283 -6.38 -23.74 -5.83
C LEU A 283 -5.05 -22.99 -5.76
N TYR A 284 -5.05 -21.79 -5.15
CA TYR A 284 -3.79 -21.05 -4.94
C TYR A 284 -2.85 -21.84 -4.03
N LEU A 285 -3.36 -22.38 -2.90
CA LEU A 285 -2.56 -23.14 -1.95
C LEU A 285 -1.96 -24.39 -2.59
N GLU A 286 -2.74 -25.15 -3.37
CA GLU A 286 -2.27 -26.30 -4.15
C GLU A 286 -1.12 -25.90 -5.09
N LYS A 287 -1.30 -24.83 -5.88
CA LYS A 287 -0.27 -24.36 -6.83
C LYS A 287 0.96 -23.79 -6.14
N ILE A 288 0.81 -23.17 -4.97
CA ILE A 288 1.92 -22.72 -4.11
C ILE A 288 2.72 -23.93 -3.65
N GLU A 289 2.06 -24.97 -3.13
CA GLU A 289 2.70 -26.18 -2.63
C GLU A 289 3.50 -26.91 -3.72
N GLU A 290 2.92 -27.10 -4.89
CA GLU A 290 3.60 -27.70 -6.05
C GLU A 290 4.84 -26.89 -6.45
N THR A 291 4.72 -25.55 -6.55
CA THR A 291 5.82 -24.68 -6.94
C THR A 291 6.96 -24.69 -5.92
N VAL A 292 6.63 -24.72 -4.63
CA VAL A 292 7.63 -24.80 -3.55
C VAL A 292 8.31 -26.16 -3.52
N ALA A 293 7.56 -27.25 -3.79
CA ALA A 293 8.12 -28.59 -3.91
C ALA A 293 9.14 -28.71 -5.07
N GLU A 294 8.97 -27.92 -6.15
CA GLU A 294 9.96 -27.79 -7.22
C GLU A 294 11.20 -26.94 -6.82
N GLY A 295 11.26 -26.43 -5.59
CA GLY A 295 12.36 -25.60 -5.08
C GLY A 295 12.29 -24.13 -5.51
N LYS A 296 11.20 -23.69 -6.14
CA LYS A 296 10.99 -22.34 -6.64
C LYS A 296 10.35 -21.43 -5.57
N ASN A 297 10.47 -20.11 -5.77
CA ASN A 297 9.82 -19.10 -4.95
C ASN A 297 8.42 -18.77 -5.49
N VAL A 298 7.54 -18.41 -4.59
CA VAL A 298 6.19 -17.93 -4.90
C VAL A 298 5.99 -16.51 -4.38
N LEU A 299 5.44 -15.65 -5.23
CA LEU A 299 4.96 -14.33 -4.85
C LEU A 299 3.43 -14.30 -4.85
N PHE A 300 2.84 -14.12 -3.68
CA PHE A 300 1.40 -13.97 -3.53
C PHE A 300 1.04 -12.50 -3.28
N LEU A 301 0.48 -11.85 -4.29
CA LEU A 301 0.08 -10.45 -4.23
C LEU A 301 -1.36 -10.31 -3.73
N LEU A 302 -1.52 -9.43 -2.75
CA LEU A 302 -2.79 -9.02 -2.19
C LEU A 302 -2.94 -7.50 -2.30
N PRO A 303 -4.14 -6.98 -2.54
CA PRO A 303 -4.35 -5.54 -2.60
C PRO A 303 -4.14 -4.88 -1.24
N GLU A 304 -4.44 -5.58 -0.16
CA GLU A 304 -4.24 -5.13 1.22
C GLU A 304 -4.06 -6.33 2.17
N ILE A 305 -2.94 -6.38 2.90
CA ILE A 305 -2.59 -7.56 3.75
C ILE A 305 -3.50 -7.71 4.98
N ALA A 306 -4.12 -6.63 5.46
CA ALA A 306 -4.92 -6.67 6.69
C ALA A 306 -6.18 -7.55 6.60
N LEU A 307 -6.60 -7.95 5.39
CA LEU A 307 -7.92 -8.51 5.13
C LEU A 307 -7.94 -10.04 4.91
N THR A 308 -6.81 -10.73 5.05
CA THR A 308 -6.68 -12.16 4.67
C THR A 308 -6.12 -13.03 5.78
N LYS A 309 -6.61 -12.82 7.02
CA LYS A 309 -6.14 -13.53 8.22
C LYS A 309 -6.13 -15.06 8.04
N GLN A 310 -7.14 -15.63 7.39
CA GLN A 310 -7.25 -17.08 7.18
C GLN A 310 -6.17 -17.64 6.22
N ILE A 311 -5.92 -16.95 5.09
CA ILE A 311 -4.87 -17.37 4.14
C ILE A 311 -3.50 -17.29 4.81
N VAL A 312 -3.26 -16.18 5.51
CA VAL A 312 -2.02 -15.96 6.25
C VAL A 312 -1.80 -17.06 7.27
N GLN A 313 -2.80 -17.37 8.11
CA GLN A 313 -2.69 -18.41 9.13
C GLN A 313 -2.41 -19.81 8.54
N ARG A 314 -3.05 -20.17 7.42
CA ARG A 314 -2.77 -21.44 6.74
C ARG A 314 -1.36 -21.51 6.21
N LEU A 315 -0.90 -20.45 5.52
CA LEU A 315 0.46 -20.40 5.01
C LEU A 315 1.52 -20.33 6.13
N GLU A 316 1.22 -19.67 7.26
CA GLU A 316 2.09 -19.65 8.43
C GLU A 316 2.27 -21.05 9.02
N LYS A 317 1.19 -21.84 9.11
CA LYS A 317 1.26 -23.22 9.60
C LYS A 317 2.12 -24.11 8.68
N ASN A 318 1.99 -23.96 7.35
CA ASN A 318 2.66 -24.85 6.39
C ASN A 318 4.13 -24.46 6.14
N TYR A 319 4.44 -23.18 6.13
CA TYR A 319 5.76 -22.69 5.70
C TYR A 319 6.61 -22.07 6.83
N GLY A 320 6.02 -21.72 7.97
CA GLY A 320 6.75 -21.22 9.14
C GLY A 320 7.80 -20.14 8.79
N LYS A 321 9.09 -20.44 9.00
CA LYS A 321 10.18 -19.51 8.69
C LYS A 321 10.38 -19.26 7.20
N GLN A 322 9.90 -20.12 6.32
CA GLN A 322 10.00 -19.94 4.86
C GLN A 322 8.92 -19.01 4.30
N LEU A 323 7.97 -18.55 5.12
CA LEU A 323 7.00 -17.52 4.78
C LEU A 323 7.57 -16.13 5.08
N GLY A 324 7.32 -15.20 4.18
CA GLY A 324 7.67 -13.78 4.35
C GLY A 324 6.49 -12.86 4.05
N PHE A 325 6.55 -11.65 4.63
CA PHE A 325 5.57 -10.59 4.39
C PHE A 325 6.27 -9.33 3.92
N TYR A 326 5.72 -8.65 2.88
CA TYR A 326 6.27 -7.39 2.39
C TYR A 326 5.20 -6.36 2.09
N HIS A 327 5.08 -5.35 2.96
CA HIS A 327 4.04 -4.33 2.85
C HIS A 327 4.48 -2.96 3.41
N GLN A 328 3.65 -1.94 3.22
CA GLN A 328 3.98 -0.56 3.59
C GLN A 328 4.11 -0.30 5.10
N LYS A 329 3.48 -1.11 5.94
CA LYS A 329 3.55 -0.97 7.41
C LYS A 329 4.87 -1.49 8.01
N LEU A 330 5.69 -2.24 7.24
CA LEU A 330 7.01 -2.66 7.68
C LEU A 330 7.94 -1.46 7.84
N THR A 331 8.72 -1.47 8.90
CA THR A 331 9.83 -0.53 9.08
C THR A 331 10.89 -0.75 7.99
N ASP A 332 11.72 0.24 7.73
CA ASP A 332 12.76 0.13 6.71
C ASP A 332 13.76 -1.00 7.01
N PHE A 333 14.07 -1.24 8.28
CA PHE A 333 14.92 -2.36 8.72
C PHE A 333 14.28 -3.74 8.50
N GLU A 334 12.99 -3.89 8.76
CA GLU A 334 12.26 -5.13 8.47
C GLU A 334 12.22 -5.39 6.96
N ARG A 335 12.06 -4.34 6.13
CA ARG A 335 12.14 -4.47 4.67
C ARG A 335 13.49 -4.97 4.20
N VAL A 336 14.59 -4.45 4.77
CA VAL A 336 15.95 -4.94 4.46
C VAL A 336 16.11 -6.41 4.84
N GLU A 337 15.55 -6.82 5.96
CA GLU A 337 15.62 -8.21 6.43
C GLU A 337 14.89 -9.17 5.47
N VAL A 338 13.64 -8.85 5.09
CA VAL A 338 12.90 -9.62 4.07
C VAL A 338 13.67 -9.64 2.76
N TRP A 339 14.19 -8.48 2.32
CA TRP A 339 14.98 -8.35 1.10
C TRP A 339 16.20 -9.30 1.08
N ARG A 340 16.97 -9.35 2.20
CA ARG A 340 18.11 -10.26 2.35
C ARG A 340 17.69 -11.73 2.33
N ARG A 341 16.64 -12.08 3.05
CA ARG A 341 16.14 -13.46 3.13
C ARG A 341 15.60 -13.96 1.78
N ILE A 342 14.98 -13.10 0.98
CA ILE A 342 14.61 -13.43 -0.41
C ILE A 342 15.86 -13.62 -1.28
N LYS A 343 16.83 -12.70 -1.19
CA LYS A 343 18.09 -12.82 -1.91
C LYS A 343 18.83 -14.12 -1.58
N ASN A 344 18.81 -14.55 -0.33
CA ASN A 344 19.44 -15.77 0.13
C ASN A 344 18.58 -17.04 -0.11
N ASN A 345 17.41 -16.89 -0.73
CA ASN A 345 16.46 -17.97 -0.98
C ASN A 345 15.93 -18.67 0.29
N GLU A 346 15.92 -17.97 1.43
CA GLU A 346 15.41 -18.45 2.73
C GLU A 346 13.88 -18.37 2.80
N ILE A 347 13.27 -17.40 2.12
CA ILE A 347 11.82 -17.27 1.97
C ILE A 347 11.39 -17.96 0.69
N LYS A 348 10.49 -18.94 0.79
CA LYS A 348 9.93 -19.67 -0.36
C LYS A 348 8.59 -19.08 -0.79
N VAL A 349 7.76 -18.66 0.15
CA VAL A 349 6.48 -18.01 -0.11
C VAL A 349 6.51 -16.59 0.43
N LEU A 350 6.28 -15.61 -0.41
CA LEU A 350 6.20 -14.21 -0.03
C LEU A 350 4.80 -13.68 -0.26
N ILE A 351 4.15 -13.23 0.80
CA ILE A 351 2.89 -12.47 0.70
C ILE A 351 3.23 -10.99 0.67
N GLY A 352 2.73 -10.27 -0.32
CA GLY A 352 3.05 -8.88 -0.42
C GLY A 352 2.03 -8.02 -1.14
N THR A 353 2.22 -6.71 -1.03
CA THR A 353 1.55 -5.72 -1.86
C THR A 353 2.40 -5.40 -3.10
N ARG A 354 1.98 -4.48 -3.94
CA ARG A 354 2.65 -4.11 -5.20
C ARG A 354 4.18 -3.91 -5.10
N ASN A 355 4.68 -3.49 -3.93
CA ASN A 355 6.11 -3.24 -3.73
C ASN A 355 6.94 -4.54 -3.70
N ALA A 356 6.30 -5.67 -3.45
CA ALA A 356 6.94 -6.97 -3.41
C ALA A 356 7.47 -7.44 -4.78
N LEU A 357 6.96 -6.88 -5.88
CA LEU A 357 7.46 -7.12 -7.24
C LEU A 357 8.94 -6.74 -7.44
N PHE A 358 9.49 -5.88 -6.59
CA PHE A 358 10.85 -5.37 -6.71
C PHE A 358 11.88 -6.15 -5.88
N LEU A 359 11.48 -7.22 -5.23
CA LEU A 359 12.39 -8.02 -4.41
C LEU A 359 13.28 -8.93 -5.28
N PRO A 360 14.50 -9.21 -4.84
CA PRO A 360 15.51 -9.93 -5.63
C PRO A 360 15.31 -11.45 -5.56
N PHE A 361 14.20 -11.95 -6.10
CA PHE A 361 13.95 -13.39 -6.19
C PHE A 361 15.07 -14.07 -6.97
N GLN A 362 15.48 -15.27 -6.55
CA GLN A 362 16.51 -16.05 -7.25
C GLN A 362 15.90 -17.05 -8.23
N ASN A 363 14.75 -17.60 -7.89
CA ASN A 363 14.09 -18.63 -8.68
C ASN A 363 12.56 -18.50 -8.55
N LEU A 364 12.01 -17.40 -9.06
CA LEU A 364 10.56 -17.15 -9.02
C LEU A 364 9.84 -18.10 -9.97
N GLY A 365 8.91 -18.93 -9.47
CA GLY A 365 8.17 -19.92 -10.25
C GLY A 365 6.69 -19.59 -10.44
N LEU A 366 6.09 -18.88 -9.49
CA LEU A 366 4.67 -18.55 -9.54
C LEU A 366 4.41 -17.15 -8.96
N ILE A 367 3.55 -16.38 -9.62
CA ILE A 367 2.96 -15.17 -9.09
C ILE A 367 1.44 -15.35 -9.04
N VAL A 368 0.86 -15.26 -7.86
CA VAL A 368 -0.59 -15.19 -7.67
C VAL A 368 -0.99 -13.75 -7.41
N VAL A 369 -1.95 -13.23 -8.16
CA VAL A 369 -2.53 -11.89 -7.97
C VAL A 369 -3.99 -12.08 -7.60
N ASP A 370 -4.30 -12.06 -6.33
CA ASP A 370 -5.68 -12.20 -5.87
C ASP A 370 -6.41 -10.86 -5.90
N GLU A 371 -7.71 -10.89 -6.13
CA GLU A 371 -8.55 -9.71 -6.35
C GLU A 371 -7.94 -8.76 -7.41
N GLU A 372 -7.57 -9.31 -8.60
CA GLU A 372 -6.78 -8.63 -9.66
C GLU A 372 -7.41 -7.32 -10.14
N HIS A 373 -8.72 -7.16 -9.96
CA HIS A 373 -9.50 -5.97 -10.32
C HIS A 373 -9.33 -4.81 -9.33
N ASP A 374 -8.71 -5.05 -8.15
CA ASP A 374 -8.65 -4.04 -7.09
C ASP A 374 -7.81 -2.81 -7.50
N SER A 375 -8.37 -1.62 -7.28
CA SER A 375 -7.73 -0.35 -7.60
C SER A 375 -6.43 -0.09 -6.83
N ASN A 376 -6.18 -0.77 -5.70
CA ASN A 376 -4.95 -0.62 -4.92
C ASN A 376 -3.70 -1.15 -5.65
N TYR A 377 -3.89 -1.98 -6.68
CA TYR A 377 -2.79 -2.37 -7.56
C TYR A 377 -2.29 -1.24 -8.45
N LYS A 378 -3.05 -0.14 -8.57
CA LYS A 378 -2.72 1.03 -9.39
C LYS A 378 -2.99 2.36 -8.69
N PRO A 379 -2.33 2.67 -7.57
CA PRO A 379 -2.49 3.95 -6.89
C PRO A 379 -1.90 5.11 -7.71
N ARG A 380 -2.47 6.30 -7.51
CA ARG A 380 -2.07 7.54 -8.19
C ARG A 380 -1.25 8.50 -7.31
N GLU A 381 -0.96 8.12 -6.06
CA GLU A 381 -0.34 9.01 -5.09
C GLU A 381 1.19 9.00 -5.13
N ILE A 382 1.79 7.87 -5.50
CA ILE A 382 3.23 7.66 -5.42
C ILE A 382 3.77 7.16 -6.75
N SER A 383 4.73 7.90 -7.34
CA SER A 383 5.50 7.46 -8.51
C SER A 383 6.41 6.27 -8.14
N PRO A 384 6.62 5.32 -9.07
CA PRO A 384 6.06 5.20 -10.41
C PRO A 384 4.59 4.77 -10.39
N PHE A 385 3.78 5.34 -11.31
CA PHE A 385 2.34 5.11 -11.40
C PHE A 385 2.03 3.85 -12.23
N PHE A 386 2.46 2.69 -11.78
CA PHE A 386 2.29 1.43 -12.51
C PHE A 386 1.13 0.58 -11.97
N ASN A 387 0.61 -0.30 -12.82
CA ASN A 387 -0.34 -1.33 -12.45
C ASN A 387 0.41 -2.60 -12.05
N ALA A 388 0.30 -3.01 -10.80
CA ALA A 388 1.03 -4.17 -10.28
C ALA A 388 0.57 -5.50 -10.92
N LYS A 389 -0.70 -5.63 -11.28
CA LYS A 389 -1.22 -6.79 -12.01
C LYS A 389 -0.55 -6.97 -13.38
N ASP A 390 -0.45 -5.90 -14.15
CA ASP A 390 0.17 -5.94 -15.47
C ASP A 390 1.69 -6.13 -15.34
N ALA A 391 2.29 -5.45 -14.37
CA ALA A 391 3.71 -5.56 -14.05
C ALA A 391 4.10 -6.97 -13.57
N ALA A 392 3.22 -7.66 -12.82
CA ALA A 392 3.43 -9.04 -12.39
C ALA A 392 3.56 -10.01 -13.57
N GLN A 393 2.72 -9.84 -14.60
CA GLN A 393 2.78 -10.68 -15.81
C GLN A 393 4.10 -10.48 -16.58
N VAL A 394 4.59 -9.23 -16.63
CA VAL A 394 5.86 -8.94 -17.29
C VAL A 394 7.06 -9.42 -16.48
N LEU A 395 7.01 -9.27 -15.14
CA LEU A 395 8.03 -9.81 -14.27
C LEU A 395 8.12 -11.34 -14.43
N ALA A 396 6.98 -12.00 -14.47
CA ALA A 396 6.89 -13.45 -14.69
C ALA A 396 7.57 -13.88 -15.99
N ASN A 397 7.39 -13.11 -17.08
CA ASN A 397 8.06 -13.41 -18.35
C ASN A 397 9.58 -13.35 -18.24
N PHE A 398 10.15 -12.41 -17.49
CA PHE A 398 11.61 -12.34 -17.27
C PHE A 398 12.13 -13.51 -16.44
N TYR A 399 11.34 -14.04 -15.51
CA TYR A 399 11.70 -15.19 -14.68
C TYR A 399 11.27 -16.55 -15.26
N ASN A 400 10.63 -16.58 -16.43
CA ASN A 400 9.98 -17.78 -16.98
C ASN A 400 9.05 -18.45 -15.96
N SER A 401 8.29 -17.65 -15.22
CA SER A 401 7.36 -18.07 -14.18
C SER A 401 5.91 -17.93 -14.64
N ASN A 402 5.00 -18.62 -13.95
CA ASN A 402 3.58 -18.64 -14.24
C ASN A 402 2.82 -17.55 -13.46
N VAL A 403 1.67 -17.10 -13.97
CA VAL A 403 0.80 -16.14 -13.27
C VAL A 403 -0.63 -16.64 -13.20
N ILE A 404 -1.21 -16.54 -12.01
CA ILE A 404 -2.66 -16.69 -11.80
C ILE A 404 -3.22 -15.32 -11.40
N LEU A 405 -4.10 -14.77 -12.23
CA LEU A 405 -4.92 -13.60 -11.91
C LEU A 405 -6.26 -14.10 -11.39
N GLY A 406 -6.53 -13.92 -10.09
CA GLY A 406 -7.74 -14.42 -9.48
C GLY A 406 -8.73 -13.31 -9.14
N SER A 407 -10.01 -13.54 -9.41
CA SER A 407 -11.08 -12.61 -9.05
C SER A 407 -12.46 -13.27 -9.10
N ALA A 408 -13.38 -12.74 -8.29
CA ALA A 408 -14.81 -13.04 -8.45
C ALA A 408 -15.47 -12.11 -9.50
N THR A 409 -14.87 -10.98 -9.75
CA THR A 409 -15.34 -9.95 -10.68
C THR A 409 -14.15 -9.38 -11.47
N PRO A 410 -13.59 -10.18 -12.40
CA PRO A 410 -12.43 -9.75 -13.18
C PRO A 410 -12.57 -8.36 -13.79
N SER A 411 -11.45 -7.65 -13.93
CA SER A 411 -11.45 -6.39 -14.67
C SER A 411 -11.81 -6.63 -16.14
N VAL A 412 -12.46 -5.63 -16.76
CA VAL A 412 -12.85 -5.70 -18.18
C VAL A 412 -11.64 -5.95 -19.07
N GLU A 413 -10.48 -5.41 -18.71
CA GLU A 413 -9.22 -5.63 -19.41
C GLU A 413 -8.76 -7.09 -19.34
N SER A 414 -8.81 -7.73 -18.17
CA SER A 414 -8.43 -9.14 -18.00
C SER A 414 -9.42 -10.09 -18.66
N TYR A 415 -10.71 -9.81 -18.56
CA TYR A 415 -11.75 -10.57 -19.25
C TYR A 415 -11.59 -10.48 -20.79
N TYR A 416 -11.32 -9.30 -21.31
CA TYR A 416 -11.03 -9.13 -22.75
C TYR A 416 -9.76 -9.84 -23.19
N ALA A 417 -8.71 -9.83 -22.37
CA ALA A 417 -7.48 -10.56 -22.66
C ALA A 417 -7.74 -12.08 -22.72
N ALA A 418 -8.56 -12.61 -21.81
CA ALA A 418 -8.99 -14.00 -21.85
C ALA A 418 -9.86 -14.32 -23.08
N LYS A 419 -10.81 -13.46 -23.42
CA LYS A 419 -11.64 -13.58 -24.66
C LYS A 419 -10.78 -13.54 -25.94
N LYS A 420 -9.59 -12.94 -25.88
CA LYS A 420 -8.59 -12.91 -26.97
C LYS A 420 -7.52 -13.98 -26.85
N GLU A 421 -7.72 -14.97 -26.01
CA GLU A 421 -6.82 -16.12 -25.77
C GLU A 421 -5.39 -15.73 -25.36
N LYS A 422 -5.20 -14.49 -24.86
CA LYS A 422 -3.93 -14.03 -24.28
C LYS A 422 -3.74 -14.57 -22.85
N LEU A 423 -4.85 -14.88 -22.18
CA LEU A 423 -4.92 -15.56 -20.89
C LEU A 423 -5.79 -16.80 -21.07
N ARG A 424 -5.45 -17.90 -20.40
CA ARG A 424 -6.37 -19.04 -20.26
C ARG A 424 -7.48 -18.64 -19.29
N TYR A 425 -8.73 -18.74 -19.74
CA TYR A 425 -9.90 -18.51 -18.90
C TYR A 425 -10.30 -19.79 -18.19
N VAL A 426 -10.24 -19.80 -16.87
CA VAL A 426 -10.68 -20.88 -16.00
C VAL A 426 -11.81 -20.35 -15.11
N TYR A 427 -12.98 -21.04 -15.13
CA TYR A 427 -14.18 -20.55 -14.48
C TYR A 427 -14.70 -21.52 -13.41
N LEU A 428 -14.83 -21.04 -12.18
CA LEU A 428 -15.48 -21.73 -11.07
C LEU A 428 -16.88 -21.17 -10.86
N ALA A 429 -17.87 -21.85 -11.43
CA ALA A 429 -19.25 -21.37 -11.50
C ALA A 429 -20.03 -21.51 -10.18
N GLU A 430 -19.61 -22.40 -9.28
CA GLU A 430 -20.37 -22.73 -8.09
C GLU A 430 -19.66 -22.29 -6.80
N ARG A 431 -20.46 -21.96 -5.79
CA ARG A 431 -19.97 -21.79 -4.41
C ARG A 431 -19.57 -23.13 -3.81
N PHE A 432 -18.57 -23.12 -2.95
CA PHE A 432 -18.20 -24.30 -2.17
C PHE A 432 -19.41 -24.80 -1.34
N GLY A 433 -19.65 -26.10 -1.35
CA GLY A 433 -20.83 -26.71 -0.71
C GLY A 433 -22.14 -26.54 -1.46
N SER A 434 -22.14 -26.16 -2.74
CA SER A 434 -23.33 -25.97 -3.59
C SER A 434 -24.37 -24.97 -3.03
N VAL A 435 -23.91 -23.98 -2.28
CA VAL A 435 -24.75 -22.93 -1.71
C VAL A 435 -25.23 -22.00 -2.82
N LYS A 436 -26.54 -21.70 -2.83
CA LYS A 436 -27.15 -20.83 -3.84
C LYS A 436 -26.61 -19.40 -3.80
N ILE A 437 -26.59 -18.76 -4.96
CA ILE A 437 -26.30 -17.31 -5.07
C ILE A 437 -27.49 -16.55 -4.47
N PRO A 438 -27.25 -15.43 -3.75
CA PRO A 438 -28.33 -14.67 -3.12
C PRO A 438 -29.28 -14.05 -4.15
N GLU A 439 -30.56 -13.93 -3.80
CA GLU A 439 -31.57 -13.31 -4.64
C GLU A 439 -31.42 -11.79 -4.65
N PHE A 440 -31.50 -11.16 -5.85
CA PHE A 440 -31.46 -9.70 -6.01
C PHE A 440 -32.86 -9.13 -6.22
N GLU A 441 -33.20 -8.12 -5.44
CA GLU A 441 -34.45 -7.37 -5.58
C GLU A 441 -34.18 -5.88 -5.76
N LEU A 442 -34.82 -5.28 -6.76
CA LEU A 442 -34.71 -3.84 -7.05
C LEU A 442 -35.90 -3.09 -6.45
N ILE A 443 -35.61 -2.10 -5.62
CA ILE A 443 -36.62 -1.23 -5.01
C ILE A 443 -36.62 0.11 -5.74
N ASN A 444 -37.80 0.52 -6.27
CA ASN A 444 -37.99 1.80 -6.92
C ASN A 444 -38.07 2.93 -5.89
N PHE A 445 -36.97 3.65 -5.70
CA PHE A 445 -36.94 4.74 -4.71
C PHE A 445 -37.85 5.91 -5.06
N LYS A 446 -37.99 6.24 -6.36
CA LYS A 446 -38.87 7.31 -6.83
C LYS A 446 -40.32 7.00 -6.52
N GLU A 447 -40.80 5.80 -6.80
CA GLU A 447 -42.15 5.35 -6.49
C GLU A 447 -42.44 5.36 -4.99
N ALA A 448 -41.48 4.90 -4.16
CA ALA A 448 -41.58 4.96 -2.72
C ALA A 448 -41.65 6.40 -2.21
N GLN A 449 -40.89 7.32 -2.83
CA GLN A 449 -40.93 8.75 -2.51
C GLN A 449 -42.27 9.38 -2.87
N ASP A 450 -42.76 9.16 -4.08
CA ASP A 450 -44.04 9.70 -4.61
C ASP A 450 -45.23 9.18 -3.77
N SER A 451 -45.13 7.93 -3.31
CA SER A 451 -46.12 7.28 -2.44
C SER A 451 -45.99 7.63 -0.95
N LYS A 452 -45.03 8.52 -0.57
CA LYS A 452 -44.73 8.87 0.83
C LYS A 452 -44.34 7.68 1.71
N LYS A 453 -43.80 6.62 1.14
CA LYS A 453 -43.35 5.38 1.82
C LYS A 453 -41.87 5.41 2.12
N LEU A 454 -41.36 6.54 2.64
CA LEU A 454 -39.96 6.71 3.02
C LEU A 454 -39.82 7.15 4.48
N VAL A 455 -38.79 6.62 5.15
CA VAL A 455 -38.27 7.12 6.42
C VAL A 455 -36.80 7.47 6.22
N GLY A 456 -36.48 8.75 6.17
CA GLY A 456 -35.14 9.21 5.85
C GLY A 456 -34.66 8.75 4.45
N SER A 457 -33.61 7.97 4.42
CA SER A 457 -33.02 7.42 3.19
C SER A 457 -33.53 6.02 2.81
N PHE A 458 -34.51 5.48 3.56
CA PHE A 458 -35.00 4.10 3.45
C PHE A 458 -36.46 4.03 3.03
N SER A 459 -36.81 3.16 2.09
CA SER A 459 -38.17 2.81 1.79
C SER A 459 -38.76 1.91 2.91
N LEU A 460 -40.08 1.96 3.11
CA LEU A 460 -40.74 1.08 4.10
C LEU A 460 -40.48 -0.39 3.80
N GLN A 461 -40.48 -0.80 2.51
CA GLN A 461 -40.13 -2.14 2.10
C GLN A 461 -38.76 -2.55 2.61
N LEU A 462 -37.73 -1.70 2.43
CA LEU A 462 -36.35 -2.00 2.89
C LEU A 462 -36.29 -2.10 4.43
N ILE A 463 -37.04 -1.25 5.13
CA ILE A 463 -37.15 -1.28 6.60
C ILE A 463 -37.82 -2.58 7.09
N ASP A 464 -38.92 -3.01 6.45
CA ASP A 464 -39.62 -4.23 6.80
C ASP A 464 -38.75 -5.49 6.59
N ASP A 465 -38.00 -5.57 5.48
CA ASP A 465 -37.08 -6.66 5.23
C ASP A 465 -35.93 -6.68 6.26
N ILE A 466 -35.34 -5.54 6.60
CA ILE A 466 -34.30 -5.44 7.64
C ILE A 466 -34.87 -5.93 9.00
N LYS A 467 -36.06 -5.47 9.37
CA LYS A 467 -36.72 -5.87 10.62
C LYS A 467 -36.97 -7.37 10.69
N LEU A 468 -37.44 -7.96 9.60
CA LEU A 468 -37.67 -9.40 9.50
C LEU A 468 -36.41 -10.19 9.80
N GLU A 469 -35.23 -9.79 9.29
CA GLU A 469 -34.01 -10.50 9.52
C GLU A 469 -33.42 -10.26 10.93
N ILE A 470 -33.64 -9.06 11.52
CA ILE A 470 -33.35 -8.81 12.95
C ILE A 470 -34.16 -9.76 13.85
N ASP A 471 -35.47 -9.88 13.58
CA ASP A 471 -36.40 -10.75 14.36
C ASP A 471 -35.97 -12.24 14.24
N ARG A 472 -35.35 -12.63 13.13
CA ARG A 472 -34.73 -13.97 12.90
C ARG A 472 -33.37 -14.11 13.55
N LYS A 473 -32.82 -13.09 14.22
CA LYS A 473 -31.46 -13.04 14.78
C LYS A 473 -30.36 -13.20 13.73
N LYS A 474 -30.61 -12.70 12.53
CA LYS A 474 -29.66 -12.67 11.42
C LYS A 474 -28.98 -11.30 11.37
N GLN A 475 -27.79 -11.29 10.78
CA GLN A 475 -27.01 -10.06 10.60
C GLN A 475 -27.30 -9.43 9.24
N ILE A 476 -27.29 -8.11 9.21
CA ILE A 476 -27.58 -7.30 8.04
C ILE A 476 -26.33 -6.45 7.70
N MET A 477 -26.01 -6.37 6.42
CA MET A 477 -24.95 -5.50 5.92
C MET A 477 -25.54 -4.38 5.05
N ILE A 478 -25.24 -3.14 5.38
CA ILE A 478 -25.69 -1.96 4.62
C ILE A 478 -24.48 -1.33 3.94
N LEU A 479 -24.44 -1.41 2.60
CA LEU A 479 -23.44 -0.78 1.79
C LEU A 479 -23.81 0.66 1.46
N HIS A 480 -22.96 1.60 1.86
CA HIS A 480 -23.05 2.99 1.42
C HIS A 480 -21.68 3.50 1.01
N ASN A 481 -21.38 3.46 -0.30
CA ASN A 481 -20.07 3.81 -0.84
C ASN A 481 -20.08 5.18 -1.50
N ARG A 482 -20.28 6.23 -0.71
CA ARG A 482 -20.16 7.59 -1.24
C ARG A 482 -18.80 8.21 -0.83
N ARG A 483 -17.75 7.95 -1.61
CA ARG A 483 -16.53 8.76 -1.58
C ARG A 483 -16.82 10.08 -2.29
N GLY A 484 -16.78 11.21 -1.57
CA GLY A 484 -16.82 12.53 -2.19
C GLY A 484 -17.99 13.44 -1.81
N TYR A 485 -19.00 12.96 -1.07
CA TYR A 485 -19.92 13.84 -0.37
C TYR A 485 -19.63 13.79 1.13
N ALA A 486 -18.62 14.52 1.45
CA ALA A 486 -18.29 14.90 2.80
C ALA A 486 -19.48 15.61 3.46
N ASN A 487 -19.66 15.44 4.75
CA ASN A 487 -20.55 16.30 5.52
C ASN A 487 -20.13 17.75 5.30
N VAL A 488 -20.92 18.50 4.55
CA VAL A 488 -20.61 19.87 4.16
C VAL A 488 -21.42 20.80 5.04
N VAL A 489 -20.77 21.81 5.59
CA VAL A 489 -21.49 22.90 6.26
C VAL A 489 -22.00 23.86 5.20
N GLU A 490 -23.31 23.89 5.01
CA GLU A 490 -24.02 24.75 4.05
C GLU A 490 -24.90 25.76 4.78
N CYS A 491 -24.90 26.97 4.29
CA CYS A 491 -25.81 28.03 4.78
C CYS A 491 -27.17 27.93 4.10
N GLU A 492 -28.25 27.71 4.86
CA GLU A 492 -29.62 27.63 4.32
C GLU A 492 -30.07 28.95 3.68
N SER A 493 -29.56 30.08 4.16
CA SER A 493 -29.98 31.39 3.71
C SER A 493 -29.39 31.81 2.37
N CYS A 494 -28.13 31.39 2.06
CA CYS A 494 -27.41 31.86 0.85
C CYS A 494 -26.68 30.78 0.08
N GLY A 495 -26.80 29.52 0.48
CA GLY A 495 -26.14 28.39 -0.20
C GLY A 495 -24.61 28.36 -0.07
N TYR A 496 -24.03 29.20 0.82
CA TYR A 496 -22.56 29.19 1.00
C TYR A 496 -22.08 27.89 1.59
N VAL A 497 -21.01 27.35 1.03
CA VAL A 497 -20.28 26.20 1.55
C VAL A 497 -18.80 26.53 1.78
N ASN A 498 -18.19 25.95 2.78
CA ASN A 498 -16.80 26.22 3.11
C ASN A 498 -15.83 25.47 2.19
N TYR A 499 -15.08 26.23 1.40
CA TYR A 499 -14.00 25.71 0.58
C TYR A 499 -12.66 25.71 1.32
N CYS A 500 -11.79 24.80 0.95
CA CYS A 500 -10.42 24.78 1.41
C CYS A 500 -9.64 25.98 0.80
N SER A 501 -8.88 26.70 1.61
CA SER A 501 -8.06 27.83 1.09
C SER A 501 -6.92 27.37 0.17
N ASN A 502 -6.46 26.12 0.32
CA ASN A 502 -5.34 25.56 -0.43
C ASN A 502 -5.77 24.70 -1.64
N CYS A 503 -7.04 24.31 -1.70
CA CYS A 503 -7.58 23.38 -2.72
C CYS A 503 -8.95 23.86 -3.21
N ASP A 504 -9.28 23.58 -4.47
CA ASP A 504 -10.61 23.86 -5.05
C ASP A 504 -11.63 22.79 -4.67
N VAL A 505 -11.73 22.46 -3.38
CA VAL A 505 -12.65 21.47 -2.86
C VAL A 505 -13.35 21.96 -1.60
N VAL A 506 -14.55 21.50 -1.40
CA VAL A 506 -15.31 21.76 -0.19
C VAL A 506 -14.69 21.01 0.98
N MET A 507 -14.61 21.65 2.16
CA MET A 507 -14.09 21.02 3.38
C MET A 507 -15.13 20.08 3.98
N THR A 508 -14.66 18.93 4.45
CA THR A 508 -15.48 17.93 5.15
C THR A 508 -15.60 18.27 6.61
N TYR A 509 -16.81 18.30 7.14
CA TYR A 509 -17.06 18.42 8.56
C TYR A 509 -17.01 17.05 9.25
N HIS A 510 -16.16 16.92 10.26
CA HIS A 510 -16.03 15.75 11.12
C HIS A 510 -16.74 16.00 12.46
N LYS A 511 -17.89 15.36 12.65
CA LYS A 511 -18.76 15.59 13.83
C LYS A 511 -18.04 15.24 15.15
N PHE A 512 -17.27 14.16 15.17
CA PHE A 512 -16.57 13.69 16.38
C PHE A 512 -15.51 14.69 16.88
N SER A 513 -14.73 15.30 15.98
CA SER A 513 -13.71 16.32 16.33
C SER A 513 -14.26 17.74 16.29
N ASN A 514 -15.49 17.94 15.83
CA ASN A 514 -16.12 19.25 15.56
C ASN A 514 -15.26 20.18 14.69
N GLU A 515 -14.51 19.59 13.75
CA GLU A 515 -13.58 20.28 12.85
C GLU A 515 -13.98 20.07 11.40
N MET A 516 -13.70 21.06 10.57
CA MET A 516 -13.70 20.90 9.12
C MET A 516 -12.28 20.55 8.64
N LYS A 517 -12.16 19.56 7.74
CA LYS A 517 -10.88 19.08 7.23
C LYS A 517 -10.90 18.93 5.72
N CYS A 518 -9.85 19.36 5.07
CA CYS A 518 -9.59 19.05 3.68
C CYS A 518 -8.89 17.69 3.56
N HIS A 519 -9.50 16.74 2.85
CA HIS A 519 -8.90 15.40 2.66
C HIS A 519 -7.74 15.37 1.65
N TYR A 520 -7.51 16.45 0.91
CA TYR A 520 -6.42 16.55 -0.06
C TYR A 520 -5.13 17.13 0.52
N CYS A 521 -5.21 18.20 1.32
CA CYS A 521 -4.02 18.84 1.89
C CYS A 521 -3.93 18.74 3.42
N GLY A 522 -4.95 18.15 4.07
CA GLY A 522 -4.99 17.99 5.52
C GLY A 522 -5.31 19.28 6.30
N GLN A 523 -5.57 20.43 5.63
CA GLN A 523 -5.95 21.67 6.30
C GLN A 523 -7.16 21.48 7.18
N LYS A 524 -7.09 21.99 8.41
CA LYS A 524 -8.17 21.98 9.40
C LYS A 524 -8.70 23.40 9.60
N ALA A 525 -9.99 23.51 9.87
CA ALA A 525 -10.67 24.74 10.26
C ALA A 525 -11.78 24.42 11.27
N ALA A 526 -12.09 25.35 12.14
CA ALA A 526 -13.24 25.23 13.03
C ALA A 526 -14.56 25.36 12.23
N LYS A 527 -15.63 24.70 12.68
CA LYS A 527 -16.97 24.92 12.15
C LYS A 527 -17.37 26.38 12.45
N PRO A 528 -17.71 27.20 11.45
CA PRO A 528 -18.17 28.56 11.71
C PRO A 528 -19.48 28.56 12.49
N ARG A 529 -19.67 29.55 13.38
CA ARG A 529 -20.90 29.75 14.11
C ARG A 529 -21.94 30.49 13.27
N THR A 530 -21.48 31.42 12.45
CA THR A 530 -22.29 32.19 11.51
C THR A 530 -21.72 32.03 10.09
N CYS A 531 -22.56 32.21 9.09
CA CYS A 531 -22.14 32.14 7.69
C CYS A 531 -21.13 33.25 7.36
N PRO A 532 -19.94 32.95 6.86
CA PRO A 532 -18.94 33.98 6.49
C PRO A 532 -19.41 34.90 5.36
N LYS A 533 -20.43 34.51 4.58
CA LYS A 533 -20.94 35.28 3.44
C LYS A 533 -22.09 36.18 3.81
N CYS A 534 -23.06 35.74 4.63
CA CYS A 534 -24.29 36.48 4.91
C CYS A 534 -24.59 36.62 6.39
N ASN A 535 -23.69 36.24 7.30
CA ASN A 535 -23.81 36.30 8.75
C ASN A 535 -25.00 35.55 9.37
N SER A 536 -25.72 34.72 8.61
CA SER A 536 -26.81 33.89 9.08
C SER A 536 -26.31 32.81 10.03
N GLU A 537 -27.04 32.53 11.12
CA GLU A 537 -26.77 31.41 12.03
C GLU A 537 -27.29 30.06 11.50
N LYS A 538 -28.09 30.08 10.41
CA LYS A 538 -28.67 28.89 9.80
C LYS A 538 -27.65 28.12 8.99
N LEU A 539 -26.73 27.47 9.69
CA LEU A 539 -25.68 26.59 9.10
C LEU A 539 -26.05 25.13 9.37
N ASN A 540 -26.43 24.44 8.32
CA ASN A 540 -26.73 23.01 8.39
C ASN A 540 -25.60 22.15 7.84
N VAL A 541 -25.43 20.98 8.46
CA VAL A 541 -24.52 19.95 7.95
C VAL A 541 -25.32 19.12 6.93
N ARG A 542 -25.02 19.32 5.65
CA ARG A 542 -25.56 18.51 4.57
C ARG A 542 -24.51 17.51 4.08
N GLY A 543 -24.93 16.31 3.84
CA GLY A 543 -24.12 15.24 3.28
C GLY A 543 -24.65 13.88 3.73
N VAL A 544 -24.75 12.93 2.82
CA VAL A 544 -25.16 11.58 3.18
C VAL A 544 -23.87 10.75 3.16
N GLY A 545 -23.14 10.80 4.26
CA GLY A 545 -22.02 9.90 4.52
C GLY A 545 -22.48 8.61 5.22
N VAL A 546 -21.58 7.64 5.34
CA VAL A 546 -21.84 6.40 6.12
C VAL A 546 -22.28 6.70 7.55
N GLU A 547 -21.77 7.76 8.14
CA GLU A 547 -22.12 8.24 9.48
C GLU A 547 -23.60 8.63 9.59
N GLN A 548 -24.16 9.32 8.58
CA GLN A 548 -25.57 9.67 8.56
C GLN A 548 -26.45 8.42 8.38
N ILE A 549 -26.06 7.50 7.47
CA ILE A 549 -26.80 6.23 7.31
C ILE A 549 -26.80 5.44 8.61
N HIS A 550 -25.66 5.38 9.30
CA HIS A 550 -25.56 4.76 10.61
C HIS A 550 -26.51 5.42 11.64
N GLU A 551 -26.54 6.77 11.72
CA GLU A 551 -27.44 7.50 12.62
C GLU A 551 -28.94 7.29 12.26
N GLU A 552 -29.27 7.25 10.97
CA GLU A 552 -30.63 6.98 10.50
C GLU A 552 -31.06 5.54 10.88
N VAL A 553 -30.21 4.56 10.65
CA VAL A 553 -30.45 3.15 10.98
C VAL A 553 -30.61 2.95 12.48
N SER A 554 -29.76 3.55 13.32
CA SER A 554 -29.85 3.47 14.78
C SER A 554 -31.11 4.12 15.34
N LYS A 555 -31.67 5.13 14.64
CA LYS A 555 -32.97 5.73 15.02
C LYS A 555 -34.17 4.88 14.60
N ILE A 556 -34.07 4.20 13.44
CA ILE A 556 -35.15 3.34 12.92
C ILE A 556 -35.21 2.04 13.74
N PHE A 557 -34.05 1.51 14.16
CA PHE A 557 -33.93 0.26 14.91
C PHE A 557 -33.23 0.50 16.25
N PRO A 558 -33.88 1.11 17.24
CA PRO A 558 -33.23 1.51 18.50
C PRO A 558 -32.80 0.33 19.37
N ASP A 559 -33.42 -0.84 19.19
CA ASP A 559 -33.12 -2.06 19.94
C ASP A 559 -32.02 -2.93 19.26
N ALA A 560 -31.53 -2.54 18.05
CA ALA A 560 -30.50 -3.26 17.32
C ALA A 560 -29.13 -2.65 17.56
N GLU A 561 -28.12 -3.51 17.74
CA GLU A 561 -26.74 -3.06 17.79
C GLU A 561 -26.23 -2.76 16.38
N VAL A 562 -25.95 -1.50 16.12
CA VAL A 562 -25.52 -0.99 14.81
C VAL A 562 -24.07 -0.57 14.87
N ASP A 563 -23.20 -1.22 14.11
CA ASP A 563 -21.78 -0.91 14.04
C ASP A 563 -21.37 -0.30 12.69
N ARG A 564 -20.33 0.52 12.72
CA ARG A 564 -19.82 1.22 11.52
C ARG A 564 -18.44 0.73 11.12
N MET A 565 -18.27 0.37 9.83
CA MET A 565 -17.01 -0.05 9.24
C MET A 565 -16.61 0.85 8.06
N ASP A 566 -15.79 1.84 8.33
CA ASP A 566 -15.18 2.72 7.34
C ASP A 566 -13.73 3.11 7.73
N VAL A 567 -13.03 3.82 6.83
CA VAL A 567 -11.63 4.22 7.05
C VAL A 567 -11.45 5.06 8.31
N ASP A 568 -12.43 5.90 8.67
CA ASP A 568 -12.31 6.78 9.83
C ASP A 568 -12.55 6.04 11.15
N SER A 569 -13.52 5.13 11.18
CA SER A 569 -13.81 4.29 12.36
C SER A 569 -12.67 3.30 12.64
N MET A 570 -11.95 2.84 11.60
CA MET A 570 -10.89 1.83 11.67
C MET A 570 -9.47 2.41 11.87
N ARG A 571 -9.30 3.71 12.10
CA ARG A 571 -7.98 4.33 12.29
C ARG A 571 -7.27 3.97 13.59
N ARG A 572 -8.01 3.58 14.62
CA ARG A 572 -7.44 3.21 15.92
C ARG A 572 -6.80 1.83 15.84
N LYS A 573 -5.66 1.68 16.51
CA LYS A 573 -4.99 0.37 16.61
C LYS A 573 -5.96 -0.64 17.23
N PHE A 574 -6.10 -1.81 16.62
CA PHE A 574 -7.01 -2.90 17.02
C PHE A 574 -8.52 -2.60 16.89
N ALA A 575 -8.93 -1.48 16.27
CA ALA A 575 -10.37 -1.21 16.08
C ALA A 575 -11.03 -2.22 15.13
N TYR A 576 -10.26 -2.62 14.10
CA TYR A 576 -10.70 -3.61 13.12
C TYR A 576 -10.87 -5.00 13.75
N GLU A 577 -9.88 -5.45 14.52
CA GLU A 577 -9.89 -6.76 15.18
C GLU A 577 -11.05 -6.86 16.18
N LYS A 578 -11.27 -5.83 17.00
CA LYS A 578 -12.38 -5.79 17.97
C LYS A 578 -13.75 -5.82 17.30
N LEU A 579 -13.93 -5.06 16.21
CA LEU A 579 -15.20 -5.07 15.49
C LEU A 579 -15.42 -6.42 14.81
N TYR A 580 -14.36 -7.03 14.27
CA TYR A 580 -14.43 -8.36 13.66
C TYR A 580 -14.89 -9.41 14.68
N GLU A 581 -14.27 -9.45 15.87
CA GLU A 581 -14.65 -10.36 16.96
C GLU A 581 -16.12 -10.15 17.36
N LYS A 582 -16.57 -8.91 17.56
CA LYS A 582 -17.96 -8.56 17.91
C LYS A 582 -18.98 -9.04 16.86
N ILE A 583 -18.63 -8.95 15.56
CA ILE A 583 -19.49 -9.45 14.49
C ILE A 583 -19.53 -10.98 14.46
N GLU A 584 -18.36 -11.63 14.64
CA GLU A 584 -18.23 -13.08 14.66
C GLU A 584 -18.98 -13.72 15.84
N GLU A 585 -18.97 -13.07 17.01
CA GLU A 585 -19.73 -13.45 18.20
C GLU A 585 -21.23 -13.17 18.10
N GLY A 586 -21.68 -12.49 17.04
CA GLY A 586 -23.09 -12.21 16.79
C GLY A 586 -23.67 -11.05 17.63
N GLU A 587 -22.82 -10.26 18.28
CA GLU A 587 -23.23 -9.10 19.07
C GLU A 587 -23.75 -7.96 18.18
N THR A 588 -23.21 -7.82 16.96
CA THR A 588 -23.63 -6.81 15.97
C THR A 588 -24.81 -7.31 15.14
N ASN A 589 -25.93 -6.59 15.11
CA ASN A 589 -27.07 -6.90 14.26
C ASN A 589 -26.95 -6.30 12.87
N ILE A 590 -26.50 -5.02 12.78
CA ILE A 590 -26.43 -4.30 11.52
C ILE A 590 -25.02 -3.70 11.36
N ILE A 591 -24.38 -3.99 10.23
CA ILE A 591 -23.09 -3.42 9.85
C ILE A 591 -23.31 -2.38 8.77
N VAL A 592 -22.99 -1.12 9.03
CA VAL A 592 -23.06 -0.03 8.04
C VAL A 592 -21.63 0.32 7.59
N GLY A 593 -21.34 0.22 6.29
CA GLY A 593 -19.98 0.50 5.86
C GLY A 593 -19.81 0.90 4.40
N THR A 594 -18.55 1.23 4.08
CA THR A 594 -18.10 1.55 2.73
C THR A 594 -17.58 0.29 2.02
N GLN A 595 -16.82 0.46 0.96
CA GLN A 595 -16.09 -0.61 0.27
C GLN A 595 -15.28 -1.53 1.22
N MET A 596 -14.98 -1.11 2.45
CA MET A 596 -14.25 -1.94 3.42
C MET A 596 -15.02 -3.20 3.81
N ILE A 597 -16.37 -3.15 3.87
CA ILE A 597 -17.20 -4.30 4.20
C ILE A 597 -17.22 -5.37 3.12
N SER A 598 -16.82 -5.03 1.90
CA SER A 598 -16.77 -5.99 0.78
C SER A 598 -15.51 -6.86 0.76
N LYS A 599 -14.46 -6.46 1.50
CA LYS A 599 -13.12 -7.05 1.37
C LYS A 599 -12.76 -7.95 2.56
N GLY A 600 -12.27 -9.15 2.28
CA GLY A 600 -11.50 -10.01 3.19
C GLY A 600 -12.17 -10.45 4.49
N LEU A 601 -13.47 -10.25 4.63
CA LEU A 601 -14.24 -10.62 5.82
C LEU A 601 -15.13 -11.82 5.50
N ASP A 602 -15.00 -12.87 6.28
CA ASP A 602 -15.90 -14.01 6.23
C ASP A 602 -16.83 -13.93 7.43
N PHE A 603 -18.06 -13.53 7.17
CA PHE A 603 -19.13 -13.52 8.15
C PHE A 603 -20.20 -14.56 7.75
N ASP A 604 -20.45 -15.47 8.64
CA ASP A 604 -21.29 -16.62 8.35
C ASP A 604 -22.78 -16.35 8.54
N ASN A 605 -23.14 -15.35 9.33
CA ASN A 605 -24.53 -15.08 9.73
C ASN A 605 -25.19 -13.89 9.01
N ILE A 606 -24.54 -13.33 7.97
CA ILE A 606 -25.15 -12.27 7.16
C ILE A 606 -26.18 -12.87 6.20
N GLU A 607 -27.44 -12.47 6.34
CA GLU A 607 -28.54 -12.95 5.50
C GLU A 607 -29.00 -11.90 4.50
N LEU A 608 -28.96 -10.62 4.88
CA LEU A 608 -29.40 -9.51 4.05
C LEU A 608 -28.28 -8.51 3.77
N VAL A 609 -28.15 -8.15 2.50
CA VAL A 609 -27.33 -7.02 2.06
C VAL A 609 -28.24 -5.93 1.51
N ALA A 610 -28.13 -4.72 2.05
CA ALA A 610 -28.93 -3.57 1.64
C ALA A 610 -28.06 -2.47 1.01
N ILE A 611 -28.49 -1.91 -0.11
CA ILE A 611 -27.83 -0.82 -0.82
C ILE A 611 -28.83 0.33 -1.00
N PRO A 612 -28.98 1.23 -0.01
CA PRO A 612 -30.06 2.22 0.01
C PRO A 612 -29.92 3.36 -1.02
N LYS A 613 -28.74 3.56 -1.61
CA LYS A 613 -28.45 4.62 -2.59
C LYS A 613 -27.54 4.14 -3.71
N ALA A 614 -27.99 3.14 -4.45
CA ALA A 614 -27.17 2.48 -5.48
C ALA A 614 -26.75 3.41 -6.62
N ASP A 615 -27.58 4.40 -6.98
CA ASP A 615 -27.27 5.38 -8.02
C ASP A 615 -25.94 6.12 -7.77
N SER A 616 -25.57 6.31 -6.51
CA SER A 616 -24.31 6.98 -6.16
C SER A 616 -23.06 6.22 -6.62
N LEU A 617 -23.18 4.94 -6.92
CA LEU A 617 -22.11 4.12 -7.46
C LEU A 617 -21.89 4.37 -8.97
N LEU A 618 -22.95 4.72 -9.70
CA LEU A 618 -22.95 4.93 -11.14
C LEU A 618 -22.57 6.36 -11.52
N TYR A 619 -23.01 7.37 -10.74
CA TYR A 619 -22.79 8.78 -11.06
C TYR A 619 -21.41 9.30 -10.61
N VAL A 620 -20.36 8.60 -11.01
CA VAL A 620 -18.97 9.01 -10.81
C VAL A 620 -18.39 9.41 -12.17
N GLN A 621 -17.64 10.51 -12.23
CA GLN A 621 -16.98 10.95 -13.47
C GLN A 621 -15.76 10.07 -13.79
N ASP A 622 -15.99 8.81 -14.05
CA ASP A 622 -14.98 7.82 -14.43
C ASP A 622 -15.63 6.80 -15.38
N PHE A 623 -14.98 6.49 -16.48
CA PHE A 623 -15.49 5.51 -17.44
C PHE A 623 -15.59 4.08 -16.89
N ARG A 624 -15.00 3.83 -15.71
CA ARG A 624 -15.09 2.58 -14.95
C ARG A 624 -16.24 2.57 -13.94
N ALA A 625 -17.09 3.60 -13.90
CA ALA A 625 -18.11 3.72 -12.86
C ALA A 625 -19.05 2.50 -12.82
N GLU A 626 -19.57 2.08 -13.97
CA GLU A 626 -20.44 0.91 -14.07
C GLU A 626 -19.72 -0.40 -13.71
N GLU A 627 -18.50 -0.57 -14.17
CA GLU A 627 -17.67 -1.73 -13.82
C GLU A 627 -17.45 -1.81 -12.30
N ARG A 628 -17.07 -0.69 -11.67
CA ARG A 628 -16.86 -0.64 -10.22
C ARG A 628 -18.14 -0.85 -9.43
N ALA A 629 -19.26 -0.35 -9.91
CA ALA A 629 -20.56 -0.60 -9.31
C ALA A 629 -20.90 -2.10 -9.34
N PHE A 630 -20.78 -2.72 -10.52
CA PHE A 630 -20.92 -4.16 -10.70
C PHE A 630 -20.01 -4.95 -9.74
N GLN A 631 -18.70 -4.66 -9.73
CA GLN A 631 -17.73 -5.34 -8.90
C GLN A 631 -18.08 -5.22 -7.40
N LEU A 632 -18.37 -4.03 -6.94
CA LEU A 632 -18.66 -3.77 -5.53
C LEU A 632 -19.97 -4.44 -5.09
N ILE A 633 -21.04 -4.32 -5.88
CA ILE A 633 -22.34 -4.95 -5.58
C ILE A 633 -22.16 -6.47 -5.53
N THR A 634 -21.50 -7.07 -6.53
CA THR A 634 -21.27 -8.52 -6.59
C THR A 634 -20.42 -9.01 -5.40
N GLN A 635 -19.37 -8.28 -5.02
CA GLN A 635 -18.54 -8.65 -3.86
C GLN A 635 -19.29 -8.61 -2.54
N VAL A 636 -20.08 -7.55 -2.32
CA VAL A 636 -20.86 -7.42 -1.08
C VAL A 636 -22.01 -8.44 -1.07
N SER A 637 -22.68 -8.66 -2.20
CA SER A 637 -23.74 -9.67 -2.32
C SER A 637 -23.24 -11.09 -2.00
N GLY A 638 -21.98 -11.36 -2.34
CA GLY A 638 -21.32 -12.61 -1.99
C GLY A 638 -21.21 -12.88 -0.49
N ARG A 639 -21.52 -11.89 0.37
CA ARG A 639 -21.54 -12.06 1.83
C ARG A 639 -22.90 -12.59 2.32
N ALA A 640 -23.99 -12.36 1.59
CA ALA A 640 -25.31 -12.80 1.98
C ALA A 640 -25.50 -14.32 1.80
N GLY A 641 -26.08 -14.97 2.81
CA GLY A 641 -26.48 -16.37 2.76
C GLY A 641 -25.36 -17.36 2.49
N ARG A 642 -24.16 -17.14 3.02
CA ARG A 642 -23.01 -18.04 2.77
C ARG A 642 -23.21 -19.44 3.27
N ILE A 643 -23.92 -19.61 4.38
CA ILE A 643 -24.21 -20.92 4.98
C ILE A 643 -25.63 -21.35 4.65
N SER A 644 -26.60 -20.43 4.78
CA SER A 644 -28.04 -20.73 4.64
C SER A 644 -28.44 -21.03 3.19
N GLY A 645 -27.81 -20.39 2.22
CA GLY A 645 -28.22 -20.42 0.81
C GLY A 645 -29.51 -19.64 0.52
N THR A 646 -30.02 -18.84 1.48
CA THR A 646 -31.27 -18.04 1.38
C THR A 646 -31.00 -16.54 1.40
N GLY A 647 -29.76 -16.10 1.19
CA GLY A 647 -29.38 -14.70 1.25
C GLY A 647 -30.13 -13.82 0.26
N LYS A 648 -30.42 -12.58 0.67
CA LYS A 648 -31.12 -11.56 -0.11
C LYS A 648 -30.29 -10.29 -0.28
N VAL A 649 -30.37 -9.67 -1.46
CA VAL A 649 -29.72 -8.39 -1.78
C VAL A 649 -30.76 -7.38 -2.23
N LEU A 650 -30.93 -6.30 -1.48
CA LEU A 650 -31.90 -5.24 -1.78
C LEU A 650 -31.18 -4.02 -2.33
N ILE A 651 -31.45 -3.67 -3.57
CA ILE A 651 -30.88 -2.52 -4.26
C ILE A 651 -31.92 -1.44 -4.43
N GLN A 652 -31.82 -0.36 -3.66
CA GLN A 652 -32.71 0.78 -3.75
C GLN A 652 -32.15 1.81 -4.70
N THR A 653 -32.88 2.17 -5.77
CA THR A 653 -32.42 3.05 -6.85
C THR A 653 -33.53 3.91 -7.42
N TYR A 654 -33.19 5.09 -7.94
CA TYR A 654 -34.10 5.96 -8.74
C TYR A 654 -34.36 5.40 -10.14
N ASN A 655 -33.47 4.57 -10.67
CA ASN A 655 -33.57 4.01 -12.01
C ASN A 655 -33.47 2.46 -11.99
N PRO A 656 -34.53 1.77 -11.58
CA PRO A 656 -34.53 0.29 -11.58
C PRO A 656 -34.32 -0.32 -12.97
N GLN A 657 -34.60 0.43 -14.04
CA GLN A 657 -34.43 -0.04 -15.43
C GLN A 657 -33.00 0.13 -15.94
N HIS A 658 -32.06 0.62 -15.14
CA HIS A 658 -30.67 0.71 -15.54
C HIS A 658 -30.11 -0.67 -15.89
N SER A 659 -29.46 -0.78 -17.06
CA SER A 659 -28.96 -2.05 -17.62
C SER A 659 -28.14 -2.88 -16.63
N ILE A 660 -27.22 -2.25 -15.91
CA ILE A 660 -26.36 -2.90 -14.93
C ILE A 660 -27.20 -3.53 -13.78
N PHE A 661 -28.19 -2.83 -13.26
CA PHE A 661 -29.03 -3.37 -12.16
C PHE A 661 -29.93 -4.51 -12.63
N GLN A 662 -30.46 -4.44 -13.85
CA GLN A 662 -31.26 -5.53 -14.42
C GLN A 662 -30.38 -6.79 -14.65
N MET A 663 -29.22 -6.65 -15.27
CA MET A 663 -28.31 -7.78 -15.49
C MET A 663 -27.77 -8.36 -14.19
N LEU A 664 -27.55 -7.54 -13.14
CA LEU A 664 -27.20 -8.03 -11.79
C LEU A 664 -28.34 -8.87 -11.19
N LYS A 665 -29.60 -8.39 -11.31
CA LYS A 665 -30.77 -9.12 -10.85
C LYS A 665 -30.91 -10.48 -11.51
N ASP A 666 -30.61 -10.55 -12.79
CA ASP A 666 -30.72 -11.79 -13.60
C ASP A 666 -29.46 -12.67 -13.51
N HIS A 667 -28.46 -12.28 -12.70
CA HIS A 667 -27.15 -12.94 -12.57
C HIS A 667 -26.39 -13.09 -13.92
N ASP A 668 -26.64 -12.20 -14.86
CA ASP A 668 -26.13 -12.28 -16.22
C ASP A 668 -24.76 -11.60 -16.37
N THR A 669 -23.77 -12.21 -15.74
CA THR A 669 -22.39 -11.70 -15.73
C THR A 669 -21.80 -11.58 -17.13
N ALA A 670 -22.12 -12.48 -18.03
CA ALA A 670 -21.60 -12.48 -19.40
C ALA A 670 -22.07 -11.23 -20.18
N ASN A 671 -23.37 -10.91 -20.10
CA ASN A 671 -23.90 -9.72 -20.74
C ASN A 671 -23.44 -8.41 -20.09
N ILE A 672 -23.12 -8.40 -18.80
CA ILE A 672 -22.49 -7.25 -18.13
C ILE A 672 -21.14 -6.95 -18.81
N TYR A 673 -20.27 -7.94 -19.00
CA TYR A 673 -18.97 -7.72 -19.65
C TYR A 673 -19.12 -7.30 -21.10
N GLU A 674 -20.07 -7.88 -21.85
CA GLU A 674 -20.32 -7.46 -23.24
C GLU A 674 -20.83 -6.01 -23.32
N HIS A 675 -21.74 -5.62 -22.43
CA HIS A 675 -22.21 -4.25 -22.30
C HIS A 675 -21.04 -3.28 -22.04
N LEU A 676 -20.22 -3.58 -21.01
CA LEU A 676 -19.06 -2.76 -20.66
C LEU A 676 -18.03 -2.67 -21.79
N LEU A 677 -17.76 -3.77 -22.51
CA LEU A 677 -16.86 -3.80 -23.65
C LEU A 677 -17.39 -2.95 -24.80
N ASN A 678 -18.70 -3.02 -25.11
CA ASN A 678 -19.32 -2.24 -26.16
C ASN A 678 -19.24 -0.74 -25.87
N GLU A 679 -19.55 -0.31 -24.63
CA GLU A 679 -19.41 1.10 -24.22
C GLU A 679 -17.95 1.58 -24.35
N ARG A 680 -16.99 0.78 -23.89
CA ARG A 680 -15.56 1.13 -23.99
C ARG A 680 -15.05 1.18 -25.42
N LYS A 681 -15.56 0.32 -26.30
CA LYS A 681 -15.25 0.34 -27.73
C LYS A 681 -15.80 1.60 -28.39
N LYS A 682 -17.07 1.94 -28.10
CA LYS A 682 -17.77 3.12 -28.61
C LYS A 682 -17.06 4.42 -28.26
N PHE A 683 -16.60 4.55 -27.02
CA PHE A 683 -15.98 5.77 -26.51
C PHE A 683 -14.45 5.76 -26.54
N LEU A 684 -13.83 4.76 -27.16
CA LEU A 684 -12.38 4.59 -27.26
C LEU A 684 -11.71 4.63 -25.88
N TYR A 685 -12.04 3.65 -25.03
CA TYR A 685 -11.39 3.41 -23.74
C TYR A 685 -10.63 2.07 -23.72
N PRO A 686 -9.71 1.85 -22.76
CA PRO A 686 -9.09 0.53 -22.57
C PRO A 686 -10.16 -0.57 -22.39
N PRO A 687 -10.00 -1.75 -22.99
CA PRO A 687 -8.78 -2.30 -23.59
C PRO A 687 -8.56 -1.96 -25.09
N PHE A 688 -9.38 -1.15 -25.73
CA PHE A 688 -9.32 -0.88 -27.18
C PHE A 688 -8.25 0.15 -27.56
N VAL A 689 -7.97 1.09 -26.65
CA VAL A 689 -6.93 2.09 -26.80
C VAL A 689 -5.96 2.05 -25.63
N LYS A 690 -4.80 2.67 -25.81
CA LYS A 690 -3.87 3.05 -24.76
C LYS A 690 -4.24 4.45 -24.28
N LEU A 691 -4.44 4.60 -22.99
CA LEU A 691 -4.83 5.87 -22.39
C LEU A 691 -3.65 6.47 -21.62
N ILE A 692 -3.24 7.69 -21.97
CA ILE A 692 -2.16 8.40 -21.31
C ILE A 692 -2.67 9.76 -20.87
N MET A 693 -2.55 10.07 -19.59
CA MET A 693 -2.86 11.38 -19.05
C MET A 693 -1.58 12.09 -18.64
N ILE A 694 -1.38 13.30 -19.14
CA ILE A 694 -0.29 14.19 -18.74
C ILE A 694 -0.90 15.29 -17.88
N GLU A 695 -0.50 15.35 -16.61
CA GLU A 695 -0.94 16.35 -15.66
C GLU A 695 0.21 17.31 -15.34
N LEU A 696 -0.02 18.61 -15.57
CA LEU A 696 0.93 19.68 -15.27
C LEU A 696 0.49 20.43 -14.02
N LYS A 697 1.43 20.68 -13.09
CA LYS A 697 1.14 21.36 -11.80
C LYS A 697 2.10 22.51 -11.54
N HIS A 698 1.57 23.65 -11.09
CA HIS A 698 2.39 24.78 -10.63
C HIS A 698 1.63 25.67 -9.65
N ARG A 699 2.35 26.42 -8.82
CA ARG A 699 1.74 27.38 -7.86
C ARG A 699 1.09 28.57 -8.53
N ARG A 700 1.52 28.95 -9.73
CA ARG A 700 0.98 30.06 -10.53
C ARG A 700 0.12 29.49 -11.64
N GLU A 701 -1.17 29.87 -11.67
CA GLU A 701 -2.15 29.37 -12.65
C GLU A 701 -1.81 29.81 -14.07
N ASP A 702 -1.42 31.09 -14.25
CA ASP A 702 -1.03 31.64 -15.56
C ASP A 702 0.13 30.86 -16.19
N LYS A 703 1.09 30.42 -15.35
CA LYS A 703 2.27 29.67 -15.81
C LYS A 703 1.91 28.25 -16.24
N VAL A 704 1.12 27.52 -15.44
CA VAL A 704 0.73 26.14 -15.78
C VAL A 704 -0.22 26.10 -16.97
N ASN A 705 -1.12 27.10 -17.11
CA ASN A 705 -1.99 27.21 -18.27
C ASN A 705 -1.17 27.42 -19.55
N ARG A 706 -0.26 28.42 -19.58
CA ARG A 706 0.63 28.63 -20.75
C ARG A 706 1.47 27.39 -21.08
N ALA A 707 2.02 26.71 -20.08
CA ALA A 707 2.77 25.47 -20.27
C ALA A 707 1.91 24.36 -20.86
N SER A 708 0.64 24.24 -20.43
CA SER A 708 -0.28 23.21 -20.95
C SER A 708 -0.68 23.49 -22.40
N GLN A 709 -0.93 24.75 -22.75
CA GLN A 709 -1.22 25.16 -24.13
C GLN A 709 0.00 24.91 -25.04
N PHE A 710 1.19 25.23 -24.55
CA PHE A 710 2.43 25.02 -25.30
C PHE A 710 2.70 23.51 -25.51
N LEU A 711 2.57 22.70 -24.48
CA LEU A 711 2.68 21.24 -24.63
C LEU A 711 1.62 20.70 -25.62
N GLY A 712 0.39 21.19 -25.54
CA GLY A 712 -0.68 20.84 -26.47
C GLY A 712 -0.33 21.17 -27.92
N SER A 713 0.34 22.31 -28.16
CA SER A 713 0.79 22.69 -29.52
C SER A 713 1.92 21.78 -30.02
N ILE A 714 2.88 21.41 -29.18
CA ILE A 714 3.94 20.45 -29.53
C ILE A 714 3.33 19.08 -29.88
N LEU A 715 2.43 18.58 -29.02
CA LEU A 715 1.78 17.29 -29.26
C LEU A 715 1.03 17.28 -30.62
N ARG A 716 0.30 18.35 -30.95
CA ARG A 716 -0.41 18.48 -32.24
C ARG A 716 0.51 18.61 -33.45
N LYS A 717 1.76 19.02 -33.26
CA LYS A 717 2.78 19.06 -34.31
C LYS A 717 3.20 17.65 -34.74
N TYR A 718 3.16 16.68 -33.82
CA TYR A 718 3.68 15.33 -34.02
C TYR A 718 2.62 14.24 -34.07
N LEU A 719 1.50 14.41 -33.35
CA LEU A 719 0.46 13.40 -33.15
C LEU A 719 -0.86 13.84 -33.83
N PRO A 720 -1.68 12.89 -34.30
CA PRO A 720 -2.99 13.20 -34.86
C PRO A 720 -3.91 13.90 -33.87
N GLU A 721 -4.67 14.90 -34.32
CA GLU A 721 -5.57 15.70 -33.48
C GLU A 721 -6.60 14.84 -32.74
N GLU A 722 -7.13 13.81 -33.40
CA GLU A 722 -8.12 12.88 -32.84
C GLU A 722 -7.59 12.08 -31.65
N CYS A 723 -6.27 12.00 -31.47
CA CYS A 723 -5.63 11.33 -30.33
C CYS A 723 -5.49 12.23 -29.10
N ILE A 724 -5.71 13.55 -29.23
CA ILE A 724 -5.39 14.54 -28.20
C ILE A 724 -6.67 15.21 -27.67
N LEU A 725 -6.94 15.08 -26.38
CA LEU A 725 -8.03 15.79 -25.70
C LEU A 725 -7.44 16.79 -24.70
N GLY A 726 -7.92 18.00 -24.73
CA GLY A 726 -7.38 19.11 -23.93
C GLY A 726 -6.34 19.95 -24.70
N PRO A 727 -5.55 20.81 -24.00
CA PRO A 727 -5.43 20.92 -22.54
C PRO A 727 -6.66 21.53 -21.85
N GLU A 728 -7.01 20.99 -20.70
CA GLU A 728 -8.11 21.48 -19.86
C GLU A 728 -7.68 21.58 -18.41
N LYS A 729 -8.36 22.44 -17.64
CA LYS A 729 -8.21 22.47 -16.20
C LYS A 729 -8.70 21.16 -15.62
N SER A 730 -7.93 20.55 -14.73
CA SER A 730 -8.32 19.29 -14.08
C SER A 730 -9.65 19.45 -13.32
N PRO A 731 -10.47 18.41 -13.15
CA PRO A 731 -11.76 18.48 -12.43
C PRO A 731 -11.63 19.12 -11.03
N ILE A 732 -10.51 18.91 -10.36
CA ILE A 732 -10.09 19.67 -9.18
C ILE A 732 -8.97 20.59 -9.64
N GLY A 733 -9.28 21.83 -9.92
CA GLY A 733 -8.36 22.77 -10.55
C GLY A 733 -7.15 23.16 -9.70
N LYS A 734 -7.22 22.98 -8.35
CA LYS A 734 -6.13 23.29 -7.42
C LYS A 734 -6.10 22.28 -6.26
N ILE A 735 -4.94 21.69 -6.00
CA ILE A 735 -4.71 20.83 -4.82
C ILE A 735 -3.42 21.27 -4.14
N ASN A 736 -3.46 21.50 -2.83
CA ASN A 736 -2.30 21.89 -2.02
C ASN A 736 -1.51 23.08 -2.62
N LEU A 737 -2.22 24.15 -2.93
CA LEU A 737 -1.71 25.38 -3.56
C LEU A 737 -1.13 25.19 -4.97
N MET A 738 -1.30 24.02 -5.58
CA MET A 738 -0.84 23.73 -6.95
C MET A 738 -2.02 23.70 -7.90
N TYR A 739 -2.05 24.61 -8.88
CA TYR A 739 -3.00 24.56 -9.98
C TYR A 739 -2.65 23.44 -10.95
N GLN A 740 -3.67 22.81 -11.52
CA GLN A 740 -3.53 21.59 -12.33
C GLN A 740 -4.26 21.71 -13.64
N TYR A 741 -3.55 21.35 -14.72
CA TYR A 741 -4.08 21.20 -16.08
C TYR A 741 -3.73 19.83 -16.61
N GLN A 742 -4.58 19.26 -17.43
CA GLN A 742 -4.42 17.91 -17.97
C GLN A 742 -4.60 17.86 -19.49
N LEU A 743 -3.86 16.95 -20.11
CA LEU A 743 -4.06 16.49 -21.47
C LEU A 743 -4.30 14.99 -21.43
N LEU A 744 -5.26 14.52 -22.21
CA LEU A 744 -5.58 13.10 -22.31
C LEU A 744 -5.29 12.62 -23.74
N LEU A 745 -4.43 11.59 -23.86
CA LEU A 745 -4.07 10.98 -25.12
C LEU A 745 -4.71 9.59 -25.23
N LYS A 746 -5.35 9.33 -26.40
CA LYS A 746 -5.97 8.05 -26.73
C LYS A 746 -5.28 7.44 -27.95
N PHE A 747 -4.37 6.51 -27.72
CA PHE A 747 -3.62 5.86 -28.80
C PHE A 747 -4.25 4.53 -29.17
N PRO A 748 -4.54 4.29 -30.46
CA PRO A 748 -4.96 2.98 -30.94
C PRO A 748 -3.92 1.90 -30.58
N ARG A 749 -4.40 0.76 -30.10
CA ARG A 749 -3.53 -0.40 -29.85
C ARG A 749 -3.16 -1.06 -31.18
N GLY A 750 -1.98 -1.62 -31.27
CA GLY A 750 -1.51 -2.34 -32.45
C GLY A 750 -0.18 -1.82 -32.99
N LYS A 751 0.08 -2.08 -34.29
CA LYS A 751 1.37 -1.82 -34.94
C LYS A 751 1.81 -0.35 -34.94
N LYS A 752 0.88 0.60 -34.85
CA LYS A 752 1.17 2.05 -34.82
C LYS A 752 1.53 2.57 -33.40
N TYR A 753 1.26 1.82 -32.35
CA TYR A 753 1.51 2.30 -30.98
C TYR A 753 2.97 2.64 -30.68
N PRO A 754 3.98 1.85 -31.12
CA PRO A 754 5.39 2.21 -30.94
C PRO A 754 5.77 3.54 -31.60
N GLU A 755 5.23 3.81 -32.78
CA GLU A 755 5.43 5.09 -33.48
C GLU A 755 4.85 6.27 -32.68
N TYR A 756 3.59 6.15 -32.22
CA TYR A 756 2.97 7.18 -31.40
C TYR A 756 3.72 7.41 -30.07
N LYS A 757 4.25 6.35 -29.47
CA LYS A 757 5.07 6.46 -28.27
C LYS A 757 6.36 7.24 -28.55
N MET A 758 7.08 6.91 -29.62
CA MET A 758 8.30 7.63 -30.02
C MET A 758 8.02 9.12 -30.27
N LEU A 759 6.90 9.45 -30.94
CA LEU A 759 6.50 10.83 -31.18
C LEU A 759 6.11 11.55 -29.88
N LEU A 760 5.50 10.84 -28.93
CA LEU A 760 5.20 11.37 -27.61
C LEU A 760 6.50 11.65 -26.83
N ASP A 761 7.45 10.71 -26.80
CA ASP A 761 8.75 10.89 -26.12
C ASP A 761 9.46 12.12 -26.69
N LYS A 762 9.53 12.25 -28.03
CA LYS A 762 10.08 13.44 -28.71
C LYS A 762 9.36 14.74 -28.32
N SER A 763 8.02 14.70 -28.18
CA SER A 763 7.25 15.86 -27.77
C SER A 763 7.53 16.29 -26.33
N LEU A 764 7.75 15.30 -25.44
CA LEU A 764 8.08 15.55 -24.06
C LEU A 764 9.50 16.10 -23.89
N ASP A 765 10.45 15.61 -24.70
CA ASP A 765 11.83 16.11 -24.73
C ASP A 765 11.88 17.57 -25.21
N GLU A 766 11.17 17.90 -26.33
CA GLU A 766 11.07 19.29 -26.82
C GLU A 766 10.45 20.22 -25.76
N PHE A 767 9.47 19.73 -25.00
CA PHE A 767 8.90 20.51 -23.90
C PHE A 767 9.89 20.71 -22.73
N ASP A 768 10.67 19.68 -22.39
CA ASP A 768 11.62 19.70 -21.27
C ASP A 768 12.86 20.58 -21.55
N GLU A 769 13.19 20.83 -22.83
CA GLU A 769 14.26 21.75 -23.23
C GLU A 769 13.94 23.23 -22.92
N ILE A 770 12.66 23.58 -22.72
CA ILE A 770 12.23 24.94 -22.49
C ILE A 770 12.47 25.36 -21.04
N SER A 771 13.51 26.13 -20.79
CA SER A 771 13.92 26.58 -19.45
C SER A 771 12.81 27.29 -18.65
N ALA A 772 11.91 28.03 -19.34
CA ALA A 772 10.76 28.70 -18.71
C ALA A 772 9.81 27.72 -18.00
N TYR A 773 9.79 26.45 -18.39
CA TYR A 773 8.87 25.44 -17.88
C TYR A 773 9.54 24.39 -16.97
N HIS A 774 10.84 24.45 -16.70
CA HIS A 774 11.53 23.51 -15.79
C HIS A 774 10.95 23.47 -14.37
N SER A 775 10.24 24.52 -13.92
CA SER A 775 9.57 24.52 -12.62
C SER A 775 8.16 23.90 -12.63
N ILE A 776 7.65 23.52 -13.80
CA ILE A 776 6.38 22.81 -13.94
C ILE A 776 6.57 21.37 -13.52
N LYS A 777 5.79 20.92 -12.55
CA LYS A 777 5.76 19.50 -12.20
C LYS A 777 4.90 18.76 -13.22
N LYS A 778 5.50 17.82 -13.96
CA LYS A 778 4.88 16.95 -14.93
C LYS A 778 4.65 15.57 -14.32
N LEU A 779 3.42 15.04 -14.41
CA LEU A 779 3.05 13.69 -14.00
C LEU A 779 2.41 12.99 -15.17
N ILE A 780 2.83 11.76 -15.44
CA ILE A 780 2.32 10.97 -16.56
C ILE A 780 1.71 9.69 -16.01
N PHE A 781 0.47 9.43 -16.41
CA PHE A 781 -0.29 8.26 -16.00
C PHE A 781 -0.64 7.45 -17.25
N VAL A 782 -0.21 6.20 -17.29
CA VAL A 782 -0.45 5.29 -18.41
C VAL A 782 -1.51 4.27 -18.01
N ASP A 783 -2.56 4.10 -18.82
CA ASP A 783 -3.69 3.17 -18.62
C ASP A 783 -4.35 3.31 -17.22
N PHE A 784 -4.50 4.53 -16.75
CA PHE A 784 -4.96 4.91 -15.40
C PHE A 784 -6.45 4.63 -15.14
#